data_db33894ae40863c3e3dff8d1752cd68e
#
_entry.id   db33894ae40863c3e3dff8d1752cd68e
#
_cell.length_a   1.000
_cell.length_b   1.000
_cell.length_c   1.000
_cell.angle_alpha   90.00
_cell.angle_beta   90.00
_cell.angle_gamma   90.00
#
_symmetry.space_group_name_H-M   'P 1'
#
loop_
_entity.id
_entity.type
_entity.pdbx_description
1 polymer ?
#
loop_
_entity_poly.entity_id
_entity_poly.type
_entity_poly.pdbx_seq_one_letter_code
_entity_poly.pdbx_strand_id
1 'polypeptide(L)'
;MSIDMRRLFIFLFCLLTVSCLSAQTKPLYRLPENTPSKADDSSEPYLVGTDSGLYQISAKGQATALWTEGKVTKILKTNVTVDSKEVTKWYFVTSKGIVSSYDLISFTECNNGLPVLTIKEYADGKKSLVKQSQLLKDLSVDPLDQNILVTATKDAVYITRNGGEKWTSLSSTSKYTAGIKAAAVAHMPVYASDGSIQSTKLTVFMSHSIYGFSYCYPDNGATWNDVSKGFGFLSNLTQPDEISDILPVLCSDANGKLYVEIYCANSYMPKVYHFDWKNKKAVQIYSGKGVAESIDSLCQAGNSLYFVMLGEARSISLTDGSLVALPKEYSTWKNQLYLAEGNVNTAYVPAKRNGLSQPLQLNELWMLQPDISLSKYGETATDKKAVYISAYQVRNMTGINKYKGIVKNNKLNSVVVDMKDDYGVLRFTPNSELLKKKGFVSAYKIDVEQFVSEFKKDDVYLVARIVVFKDKHLSEYGGGKYAVWNYNTGKAWVGTKDSSGTLYDENWVDPYCEEVWEYNVEIAKELIQRGFDEVQFDYIRFPTDGLNLGSASYRWKENGMDKESAIMSFLSYARKNIDAPIGIDIYGANGWYRSGTRTGQDVEMLSEYVDIICPMFYPSHFEQNFLESTPVIERPYRIYFYGTYRNMVIGRNRIIVRPWVQAFYMGVRYDRTYYDKNYVKREVFGVRDSVNRGYMYWNNSGGMYDDISPDPGDAPSPWKANEADLQYKLPAFSSSPELRESNTNIKRLPIASVPERDDDMISIMNSVLYPEPDTSVTQDKLKSRSSAMLLSVDGSNKGIR
;
A
#
# COMPACT_ATOMS: atom_id res chain seq x y z
N MET A 1 -35.41 59.54 22.47
CA MET A 1 -34.18 58.87 22.00
C MET A 1 -34.35 57.40 22.33
N SER A 2 -35.00 56.63 21.42
CA SER A 2 -35.17 55.19 21.54
C SER A 2 -33.98 54.44 20.91
N ILE A 3 -33.19 53.82 21.73
CA ILE A 3 -32.10 52.96 21.27
C ILE A 3 -32.72 51.67 20.81
N ASP A 4 -32.52 51.36 19.54
CA ASP A 4 -33.09 50.18 18.87
C ASP A 4 -32.48 48.92 19.48
N MET A 5 -33.27 48.22 20.29
CA MET A 5 -32.93 47.01 21.01
C MET A 5 -32.44 45.87 20.07
N ARG A 6 -32.77 45.92 18.77
CA ARG A 6 -32.30 44.92 17.81
C ARG A 6 -30.80 45.05 17.49
N ARG A 7 -30.27 46.29 17.52
CA ARG A 7 -28.81 46.50 17.33
C ARG A 7 -27.99 46.10 18.55
N LEU A 8 -28.57 46.23 19.74
CA LEU A 8 -27.90 45.75 20.95
C LEU A 8 -27.83 44.23 21.03
N PHE A 9 -28.85 43.53 20.55
CA PHE A 9 -28.86 42.07 20.50
C PHE A 9 -27.89 41.51 19.45
N ILE A 10 -27.74 42.13 18.31
CA ILE A 10 -26.75 41.72 17.28
C ILE A 10 -25.34 41.98 17.76
N PHE A 11 -25.08 43.09 18.48
CA PHE A 11 -23.75 43.38 19.02
C PHE A 11 -23.38 42.44 20.20
N LEU A 12 -24.36 42.07 21.05
CA LEU A 12 -24.16 41.07 22.11
C LEU A 12 -23.99 39.65 21.55
N PHE A 13 -24.71 39.32 20.46
CA PHE A 13 -24.58 38.03 19.81
C PHE A 13 -23.20 37.89 19.07
N CYS A 14 -22.71 38.94 18.42
CA CYS A 14 -21.38 38.99 17.81
C CYS A 14 -20.27 38.97 18.89
N LEU A 15 -20.44 39.59 20.04
CA LEU A 15 -19.50 39.54 21.16
C LEU A 15 -19.51 38.18 21.85
N LEU A 16 -20.62 37.49 21.94
CA LEU A 16 -20.73 36.13 22.48
C LEU A 16 -20.18 35.08 21.49
N THR A 17 -20.33 35.28 20.18
CA THR A 17 -19.72 34.39 19.17
C THR A 17 -18.22 34.60 19.03
N VAL A 18 -17.73 35.84 19.18
CA VAL A 18 -16.28 36.11 19.20
C VAL A 18 -15.63 35.61 20.50
N SER A 19 -16.31 35.70 21.64
CA SER A 19 -15.77 35.16 22.88
C SER A 19 -15.82 33.62 22.96
N CYS A 20 -16.74 32.97 22.22
CA CYS A 20 -16.72 31.50 22.11
C CYS A 20 -15.67 30.97 21.12
N LEU A 21 -15.24 31.79 20.18
CA LEU A 21 -14.13 31.45 19.25
C LEU A 21 -12.75 31.74 19.85
N SER A 22 -12.64 32.67 20.81
CA SER A 22 -11.35 32.97 21.46
C SER A 22 -11.05 32.13 22.70
N ALA A 23 -11.96 31.27 23.14
CA ALA A 23 -11.79 30.46 24.36
C ALA A 23 -11.20 29.06 24.11
N GLN A 24 -10.75 28.73 22.90
CA GLN A 24 -10.21 27.40 22.55
C GLN A 24 -8.81 27.38 22.00
N THR A 25 -8.08 28.46 21.97
CA THR A 25 -6.64 28.41 21.73
C THR A 25 -5.86 28.32 23.04
N LYS A 26 -5.99 27.20 23.76
CA LYS A 26 -4.91 26.82 24.68
C LYS A 26 -3.73 26.52 23.76
N PRO A 27 -2.51 27.00 24.09
CA PRO A 27 -1.31 26.61 23.36
C PRO A 27 -1.27 25.09 23.34
N LEU A 28 -1.24 24.53 22.14
CA LEU A 28 -1.29 23.08 21.93
C LEU A 28 -0.08 22.39 22.58
N TYR A 29 1.01 23.11 22.80
CA TYR A 29 2.22 22.54 23.40
C TYR A 29 3.20 23.60 23.93
N ARG A 30 3.89 23.32 25.04
CA ARG A 30 5.12 23.96 25.48
C ARG A 30 6.10 22.90 25.92
N LEU A 31 7.27 22.87 25.30
CA LEU A 31 8.41 22.15 25.85
C LEU A 31 8.73 22.71 27.26
N PRO A 32 9.08 21.85 28.20
CA PRO A 32 9.66 22.31 29.47
C PRO A 32 10.87 23.19 29.17
N GLU A 33 10.87 24.41 29.64
CA GLU A 33 12.00 25.35 29.47
C GLU A 33 13.31 24.80 30.03
N ASN A 34 13.25 23.74 30.82
CA ASN A 34 14.37 23.07 31.46
C ASN A 34 14.53 21.60 31.06
N THR A 35 14.13 21.19 29.84
CA THR A 35 14.60 19.90 29.34
C THR A 35 16.13 19.98 29.29
N PRO A 36 16.89 19.12 30.00
CA PRO A 36 18.33 19.22 29.98
C PRO A 36 18.83 19.02 28.54
N SER A 37 19.29 20.07 27.91
CA SER A 37 20.09 19.98 26.67
C SER A 37 21.47 19.44 27.06
N LYS A 38 21.56 18.17 27.39
CA LYS A 38 22.83 17.52 27.77
C LYS A 38 23.00 16.17 27.12
N ALA A 39 23.03 16.14 25.83
CA ALA A 39 24.07 15.37 25.16
C ALA A 39 24.88 16.37 24.36
N ASP A 40 26.20 16.27 24.43
CA ASP A 40 27.08 17.04 23.57
C ASP A 40 26.70 16.68 22.13
N ASP A 41 25.90 17.54 21.50
CA ASP A 41 25.28 17.35 20.18
C ASP A 41 26.35 17.17 19.06
N SER A 42 27.60 17.37 19.41
CA SER A 42 28.74 17.12 18.52
C SER A 42 28.98 15.63 18.19
N SER A 43 28.41 14.72 18.99
CA SER A 43 28.55 13.27 18.86
C SER A 43 27.28 12.56 18.32
N GLU A 44 26.17 13.28 18.16
CA GLU A 44 24.92 12.65 17.75
C GLU A 44 24.96 12.23 16.26
N PRO A 45 24.65 10.96 15.93
CA PRO A 45 24.83 10.47 14.59
C PRO A 45 23.72 10.96 13.66
N TYR A 46 24.04 11.19 12.40
CA TYR A 46 23.06 11.32 11.33
C TYR A 46 22.86 9.95 10.70
N LEU A 47 21.71 9.31 10.94
CA LEU A 47 21.42 7.95 10.51
C LEU A 47 20.41 7.95 9.37
N VAL A 48 20.62 7.04 8.41
CA VAL A 48 19.72 6.82 7.26
C VAL A 48 19.45 5.32 7.13
N GLY A 49 18.18 4.96 7.19
CA GLY A 49 17.71 3.62 6.93
C GLY A 49 17.22 3.49 5.49
N THR A 50 17.73 2.49 4.78
CA THR A 50 17.44 2.26 3.37
C THR A 50 17.03 0.82 3.10
N ASP A 51 16.69 0.54 1.84
CA ASP A 51 16.45 -0.83 1.36
C ASP A 51 17.72 -1.71 1.43
N SER A 52 18.90 -1.13 1.56
CA SER A 52 20.18 -1.85 1.64
C SER A 52 20.75 -1.91 3.06
N GLY A 53 20.18 -1.19 4.01
CA GLY A 53 20.63 -1.22 5.40
C GLY A 53 20.58 0.11 6.14
N LEU A 54 21.36 0.18 7.22
CA LEU A 54 21.54 1.36 8.05
C LEU A 54 22.88 2.02 7.73
N TYR A 55 22.86 3.31 7.50
CA TYR A 55 24.02 4.13 7.17
C TYR A 55 24.15 5.32 8.12
N GLN A 56 25.38 5.73 8.36
CA GLN A 56 25.69 6.98 9.04
C GLN A 56 26.28 7.98 8.04
N ILE A 57 25.78 9.21 8.04
CA ILE A 57 26.28 10.29 7.21
C ILE A 57 27.21 11.18 8.03
N SER A 58 28.48 11.23 7.65
CA SER A 58 29.48 12.07 8.32
C SER A 58 29.24 13.58 8.09
N ALA A 59 29.89 14.42 8.87
CA ALA A 59 29.84 15.88 8.70
C ALA A 59 30.38 16.33 7.34
N LYS A 60 31.25 15.53 6.74
CA LYS A 60 31.85 15.78 5.42
C LYS A 60 31.00 15.24 4.25
N GLY A 61 29.82 14.71 4.52
CA GLY A 61 28.93 14.14 3.49
C GLY A 61 29.41 12.79 2.96
N GLN A 62 29.96 11.92 3.80
CA GLN A 62 30.32 10.56 3.45
C GLN A 62 29.39 9.58 4.15
N ALA A 63 28.88 8.60 3.43
CA ALA A 63 28.06 7.52 4.00
C ALA A 63 28.96 6.36 4.43
N THR A 64 28.70 5.83 5.61
CA THR A 64 29.34 4.61 6.14
C THR A 64 28.23 3.62 6.50
N ALA A 65 28.29 2.41 5.96
CA ALA A 65 27.39 1.33 6.31
C ALA A 65 27.65 0.87 7.74
N LEU A 66 26.58 0.79 8.55
CA LEU A 66 26.62 0.30 9.92
C LEU A 66 26.05 -1.11 10.02
N TRP A 67 24.96 -1.39 9.32
CA TRP A 67 24.29 -2.68 9.29
C TRP A 67 23.65 -2.89 7.91
N THR A 68 23.93 -4.03 7.26
CA THR A 68 23.55 -4.30 5.85
C THR A 68 22.90 -5.66 5.66
N GLU A 69 22.34 -6.22 6.72
CA GLU A 69 21.72 -7.54 6.66
C GLU A 69 20.28 -7.54 6.16
N GLY A 70 19.74 -6.38 5.86
CA GLY A 70 18.39 -6.19 5.31
C GLY A 70 18.00 -4.73 5.29
N LYS A 71 16.78 -4.48 4.89
CA LYS A 71 16.17 -3.16 4.81
C LYS A 71 15.89 -2.58 6.20
N VAL A 72 15.93 -1.28 6.33
CA VAL A 72 15.60 -0.54 7.55
C VAL A 72 14.48 0.47 7.25
N THR A 73 13.34 0.34 7.93
CA THR A 73 12.15 1.16 7.68
C THR A 73 11.87 2.19 8.79
N LYS A 74 12.34 1.95 10.01
CA LYS A 74 12.16 2.89 11.12
C LYS A 74 13.39 2.94 11.99
N ILE A 75 13.75 4.12 12.45
CA ILE A 75 14.81 4.39 13.44
C ILE A 75 14.13 4.98 14.67
N LEU A 76 14.40 4.43 15.84
CA LEU A 76 13.90 4.94 17.11
C LEU A 76 15.08 5.10 18.08
N LYS A 77 15.26 6.31 18.61
CA LYS A 77 16.22 6.60 19.68
C LYS A 77 15.50 6.60 21.02
N THR A 78 16.07 5.94 22.00
CA THR A 78 15.59 5.93 23.39
C THR A 78 16.74 6.19 24.34
N ASN A 79 16.41 6.63 25.56
CA ASN A 79 17.34 6.71 26.67
C ASN A 79 16.83 5.74 27.75
N VAL A 80 17.55 4.66 27.96
CA VAL A 80 17.20 3.63 28.93
C VAL A 80 18.15 3.68 30.14
N THR A 81 17.67 3.23 31.30
CA THR A 81 18.52 3.14 32.47
C THR A 81 19.10 1.73 32.58
N VAL A 82 20.42 1.63 32.50
CA VAL A 82 21.18 0.40 32.71
C VAL A 82 22.16 0.64 33.86
N ASP A 83 22.14 -0.20 34.90
CA ASP A 83 23.00 -0.08 36.08
C ASP A 83 22.99 1.33 36.71
N SER A 84 21.79 1.94 36.81
CA SER A 84 21.57 3.29 37.33
C SER A 84 22.22 4.41 36.51
N LYS A 85 22.62 4.12 35.28
CA LYS A 85 23.11 5.11 34.31
C LYS A 85 22.15 5.22 33.11
N GLU A 86 21.90 6.45 32.70
CA GLU A 86 21.16 6.69 31.48
C GLU A 86 22.08 6.45 30.28
N VAL A 87 21.66 5.57 29.39
CA VAL A 87 22.36 5.22 28.15
C VAL A 87 21.44 5.30 26.96
N THR A 88 21.94 5.75 25.82
CA THR A 88 21.21 5.74 24.57
C THR A 88 21.10 4.31 24.06
N LYS A 89 19.89 3.90 23.68
CA LYS A 89 19.63 2.66 22.96
C LYS A 89 18.85 2.99 21.69
N TRP A 90 19.35 2.47 20.59
CA TRP A 90 18.73 2.59 19.28
C TRP A 90 17.95 1.33 18.94
N TYR A 91 16.79 1.50 18.34
CA TYR A 91 16.01 0.42 17.76
C TYR A 91 15.74 0.70 16.29
N PHE A 92 15.73 -0.37 15.52
CA PHE A 92 15.53 -0.33 14.08
C PHE A 92 14.47 -1.36 13.72
N VAL A 93 13.44 -0.95 13.01
CA VAL A 93 12.54 -1.89 12.33
C VAL A 93 13.20 -2.31 11.04
N THR A 94 13.35 -3.61 10.84
CA THR A 94 14.11 -4.18 9.72
C THR A 94 13.38 -5.38 9.12
N SER A 95 13.83 -5.87 7.97
CA SER A 95 13.36 -7.14 7.38
C SER A 95 13.61 -8.36 8.25
N LYS A 96 14.46 -8.23 9.26
CA LYS A 96 14.69 -9.28 10.26
C LYS A 96 13.92 -9.05 11.57
N GLY A 97 12.93 -8.16 11.57
CA GLY A 97 12.22 -7.72 12.75
C GLY A 97 12.88 -6.53 13.42
N ILE A 98 12.86 -6.48 14.74
CA ILE A 98 13.48 -5.40 15.51
C ILE A 98 14.93 -5.74 15.83
N VAL A 99 15.81 -4.82 15.48
CA VAL A 99 17.23 -4.86 15.81
C VAL A 99 17.56 -3.67 16.73
N SER A 100 18.42 -3.84 17.71
CA SER A 100 18.85 -2.75 18.61
C SER A 100 20.35 -2.64 18.73
N SER A 101 20.82 -1.46 19.09
CA SER A 101 22.24 -1.19 19.35
C SER A 101 22.39 -0.10 20.42
N TYR A 102 23.41 -0.21 21.25
CA TYR A 102 23.82 0.84 22.18
C TYR A 102 24.94 1.73 21.61
N ASP A 103 25.73 1.21 20.70
CA ASP A 103 26.98 1.81 20.23
C ASP A 103 27.03 2.02 18.69
N LEU A 104 26.01 1.58 17.98
CA LEU A 104 25.94 1.55 16.51
C LEU A 104 27.06 0.72 15.84
N ILE A 105 27.68 -0.18 16.61
CA ILE A 105 28.70 -1.13 16.16
C ILE A 105 28.22 -2.56 16.34
N SER A 106 27.64 -2.85 17.49
CA SER A 106 27.10 -4.16 17.86
C SER A 106 25.58 -4.13 17.76
N PHE A 107 25.01 -5.01 16.96
CA PHE A 107 23.58 -5.09 16.70
C PHE A 107 23.03 -6.41 17.23
N THR A 108 21.88 -6.33 17.90
CA THR A 108 21.21 -7.49 18.53
C THR A 108 19.74 -7.55 18.10
N GLU A 109 19.30 -8.70 17.65
CA GLU A 109 17.88 -8.95 17.35
C GLU A 109 17.04 -8.97 18.63
N CYS A 110 15.90 -8.28 18.62
CA CYS A 110 14.96 -8.15 19.72
C CYS A 110 13.60 -8.76 19.36
N ASN A 111 13.57 -9.98 18.83
CA ASN A 111 12.37 -10.60 18.24
C ASN A 111 11.67 -11.62 19.14
N ASN A 112 12.15 -11.85 20.36
CA ASN A 112 11.60 -12.87 21.26
C ASN A 112 10.12 -12.57 21.60
N GLY A 113 9.20 -13.41 21.13
CA GLY A 113 7.76 -13.24 21.31
C GLY A 113 7.05 -12.53 20.14
N LEU A 114 7.79 -12.03 19.15
CA LEU A 114 7.21 -11.56 17.90
C LEU A 114 6.88 -12.73 16.97
N PRO A 115 5.86 -12.58 16.10
CA PRO A 115 5.47 -13.64 15.19
C PRO A 115 6.44 -13.80 14.04
N VAL A 116 6.40 -14.98 13.42
CA VAL A 116 7.12 -15.29 12.21
C VAL A 116 6.16 -15.65 11.08
N LEU A 117 6.51 -15.26 9.87
CA LEU A 117 5.81 -15.63 8.65
C LEU A 117 6.47 -16.88 8.05
N THR A 118 5.68 -17.78 7.53
CA THR A 118 6.17 -18.97 6.83
C THR A 118 6.03 -18.79 5.33
N ILE A 119 7.12 -18.87 4.61
CA ILE A 119 7.16 -18.93 3.15
C ILE A 119 7.40 -20.38 2.73
N LYS A 120 6.64 -20.85 1.77
CA LYS A 120 6.79 -22.17 1.20
C LYS A 120 7.69 -22.06 -0.05
N GLU A 121 8.87 -22.62 0.04
CA GLU A 121 9.73 -22.81 -1.12
C GLU A 121 9.48 -24.18 -1.74
N TYR A 122 9.44 -24.23 -3.05
CA TYR A 122 9.21 -25.45 -3.80
C TYR A 122 10.21 -25.58 -4.94
N ALA A 123 10.86 -26.73 -5.02
CA ALA A 123 11.80 -27.07 -6.08
C ALA A 123 11.92 -28.60 -6.20
N ASP A 124 12.05 -29.10 -7.43
CA ASP A 124 12.28 -30.52 -7.76
C ASP A 124 11.30 -31.50 -7.04
N GLY A 125 10.04 -31.11 -6.98
CA GLY A 125 9.01 -31.92 -6.31
C GLY A 125 9.08 -31.93 -4.78
N LYS A 126 9.96 -31.12 -4.18
CA LYS A 126 10.15 -31.03 -2.74
C LYS A 126 9.79 -29.65 -2.23
N LYS A 127 9.10 -29.60 -1.09
CA LYS A 127 8.81 -28.37 -0.38
C LYS A 127 9.71 -28.20 0.84
N SER A 128 10.08 -26.98 1.13
CA SER A 128 10.66 -26.53 2.38
C SER A 128 9.90 -25.34 2.91
N LEU A 129 9.93 -25.16 4.24
CA LEU A 129 9.27 -24.05 4.91
C LEU A 129 10.33 -23.14 5.50
N VAL A 130 10.40 -21.93 4.97
CA VAL A 130 11.33 -20.89 5.44
C VAL A 130 10.58 -19.97 6.38
N LYS A 131 11.11 -19.77 7.57
CA LYS A 131 10.56 -18.82 8.54
C LYS A 131 11.33 -17.51 8.47
N GLN A 132 10.60 -16.41 8.50
CA GLN A 132 11.15 -15.09 8.53
C GLN A 132 10.33 -14.19 9.46
N SER A 133 10.86 -13.07 9.85
CA SER A 133 10.12 -12.10 10.64
C SER A 133 8.88 -11.64 9.90
N GLN A 134 7.76 -11.56 10.62
CA GLN A 134 6.57 -10.95 10.07
C GLN A 134 6.77 -9.43 9.96
N LEU A 135 6.11 -8.83 9.00
CA LEU A 135 6.19 -7.39 8.77
C LEU A 135 5.67 -6.60 9.98
N LEU A 136 6.52 -5.74 10.49
CA LEU A 136 6.18 -4.83 11.58
C LEU A 136 5.76 -3.47 10.99
N LYS A 137 4.62 -3.00 11.41
CA LYS A 137 4.01 -1.76 10.92
C LYS A 137 4.55 -0.52 11.60
N ASP A 138 4.81 -0.65 12.87
CA ASP A 138 5.17 0.47 13.70
C ASP A 138 6.06 0.04 14.86
N LEU A 139 6.76 1.01 15.43
CA LEU A 139 7.51 0.88 16.68
C LEU A 139 7.42 2.19 17.43
N SER A 140 6.80 2.18 18.60
CA SER A 140 6.60 3.36 19.42
C SER A 140 7.11 3.09 20.85
N VAL A 141 7.61 4.13 21.50
CA VAL A 141 8.10 4.09 22.88
C VAL A 141 7.23 4.98 23.75
N ASP A 142 7.04 4.58 24.99
CA ASP A 142 6.40 5.42 26.02
C ASP A 142 7.34 6.58 26.40
N PRO A 143 6.92 7.84 26.21
CA PRO A 143 7.77 8.96 26.53
C PRO A 143 8.14 9.09 28.04
N LEU A 144 7.37 8.49 28.94
CA LEU A 144 7.60 8.52 30.37
C LEU A 144 8.38 7.30 30.93
N ASP A 145 8.35 6.16 30.20
CA ASP A 145 9.13 4.96 30.53
C ASP A 145 9.65 4.30 29.26
N GLN A 146 10.86 4.67 28.87
CA GLN A 146 11.44 4.25 27.60
C GLN A 146 11.87 2.76 27.52
N ASN A 147 11.63 1.96 28.57
CA ASN A 147 11.70 0.50 28.51
C ASN A 147 10.40 -0.14 28.00
N ILE A 148 9.32 0.66 27.92
CA ILE A 148 8.04 0.21 27.40
C ILE A 148 7.92 0.62 25.94
N LEU A 149 7.84 -0.38 25.06
CA LEU A 149 7.63 -0.17 23.63
C LEU A 149 6.44 -1.00 23.15
N VAL A 150 5.83 -0.55 22.08
CA VAL A 150 4.87 -1.34 21.32
C VAL A 150 5.27 -1.40 19.85
N THR A 151 4.94 -2.53 19.23
CA THR A 151 5.00 -2.73 17.80
C THR A 151 3.73 -3.43 17.35
N ALA A 152 3.46 -3.43 16.05
CA ALA A 152 2.29 -4.10 15.51
C ALA A 152 2.63 -4.85 14.21
N THR A 153 1.93 -5.95 14.00
CA THR A 153 1.70 -6.53 12.68
C THR A 153 0.29 -6.18 12.23
N LYS A 154 -0.11 -6.55 11.03
CA LYS A 154 -1.51 -6.39 10.58
C LYS A 154 -2.53 -7.08 11.50
N ASP A 155 -2.10 -8.13 12.22
CA ASP A 155 -2.98 -9.01 12.98
C ASP A 155 -2.96 -8.76 14.48
N ALA A 156 -1.91 -8.13 15.00
CA ALA A 156 -1.74 -8.02 16.45
C ALA A 156 -0.83 -6.84 16.85
N VAL A 157 -1.11 -6.30 18.04
CA VAL A 157 -0.23 -5.36 18.73
C VAL A 157 0.57 -6.12 19.78
N TYR A 158 1.85 -5.81 19.88
CA TYR A 158 2.79 -6.42 20.83
C TYR A 158 3.39 -5.36 21.74
N ILE A 159 3.50 -5.65 23.00
CA ILE A 159 4.13 -4.79 24.01
C ILE A 159 5.34 -5.47 24.63
N THR A 160 6.39 -4.69 24.86
CA THR A 160 7.49 -5.06 25.75
C THR A 160 7.56 -4.09 26.94
N ARG A 161 8.03 -4.56 28.10
CA ARG A 161 8.25 -3.74 29.30
C ARG A 161 9.71 -3.80 29.76
N ASN A 162 10.55 -4.42 28.96
CA ASN A 162 11.96 -4.66 29.27
C ASN A 162 12.87 -4.33 28.08
N GLY A 163 12.52 -3.27 27.35
CA GLY A 163 13.39 -2.77 26.28
C GLY A 163 13.57 -3.74 25.12
N GLY A 164 12.55 -4.54 24.80
CA GLY A 164 12.56 -5.45 23.65
C GLY A 164 13.10 -6.85 23.93
N GLU A 165 13.47 -7.20 25.16
CA GLU A 165 13.95 -8.55 25.47
C GLU A 165 12.85 -9.61 25.30
N LYS A 166 11.60 -9.22 25.59
CA LYS A 166 10.43 -10.08 25.40
C LYS A 166 9.20 -9.28 25.01
N TRP A 167 8.52 -9.74 23.98
CA TRP A 167 7.25 -9.19 23.50
C TRP A 167 6.08 -10.06 23.91
N THR A 168 4.95 -9.43 24.19
CA THR A 168 3.69 -10.11 24.52
C THR A 168 2.58 -9.53 23.66
N SER A 169 1.81 -10.40 23.01
CA SER A 169 0.66 -9.98 22.22
C SER A 169 -0.45 -9.40 23.08
N LEU A 170 -1.02 -8.28 22.65
CA LEU A 170 -2.21 -7.66 23.22
C LEU A 170 -3.50 -8.00 22.45
N SER A 171 -3.40 -8.77 21.38
CA SER A 171 -4.57 -9.18 20.62
C SER A 171 -5.41 -10.15 21.41
N SER A 172 -6.64 -9.80 21.69
CA SER A 172 -7.55 -10.65 22.44
C SER A 172 -8.77 -11.11 21.64
N THR A 173 -9.02 -10.54 20.45
CA THR A 173 -10.24 -10.85 19.70
C THR A 173 -9.99 -10.88 18.20
N SER A 174 -10.74 -11.74 17.49
CA SER A 174 -10.75 -11.84 16.04
C SER A 174 -11.23 -10.56 15.34
N LYS A 175 -11.88 -9.64 16.07
CA LYS A 175 -12.39 -8.37 15.54
C LYS A 175 -11.30 -7.48 14.96
N TYR A 176 -10.11 -7.50 15.55
CA TYR A 176 -9.02 -6.60 15.18
C TYR A 176 -7.91 -7.28 14.40
N THR A 177 -8.15 -8.44 13.84
CA THR A 177 -7.18 -9.10 12.96
C THR A 177 -7.23 -8.52 11.55
N ALA A 178 -6.11 -8.58 10.86
CA ALA A 178 -5.98 -8.26 9.45
C ALA A 178 -6.32 -6.81 9.07
N GLY A 179 -5.96 -5.85 9.91
CA GLY A 179 -6.29 -4.45 9.58
C GLY A 179 -5.62 -3.41 10.46
N ILE A 180 -4.70 -3.82 11.33
CA ILE A 180 -3.95 -2.89 12.19
C ILE A 180 -2.93 -2.12 11.35
N LYS A 181 -2.86 -0.80 11.54
CA LYS A 181 -2.05 0.13 10.76
C LYS A 181 -0.91 0.74 11.53
N ALA A 182 -1.21 1.33 12.67
CA ALA A 182 -0.26 1.97 13.56
C ALA A 182 -0.55 1.58 15.00
N ALA A 183 0.48 1.63 15.84
CA ALA A 183 0.36 1.41 17.27
C ALA A 183 1.27 2.35 18.05
N ALA A 184 0.77 2.86 19.18
CA ALA A 184 1.54 3.71 20.06
C ALA A 184 1.31 3.35 21.53
N VAL A 185 2.24 3.73 22.37
CA VAL A 185 2.13 3.52 23.82
C VAL A 185 2.46 4.80 24.59
N ALA A 186 1.70 5.07 25.65
CA ALA A 186 1.96 6.18 26.52
C ALA A 186 1.32 6.00 27.90
N HIS A 187 1.94 6.56 28.91
CA HIS A 187 1.29 6.82 30.19
C HIS A 187 0.38 8.05 30.08
N MET A 188 -0.90 7.81 29.87
CA MET A 188 -1.90 8.87 29.68
C MET A 188 -2.40 9.45 31.01
N PRO A 189 -2.66 10.78 31.07
CA PRO A 189 -3.10 11.43 32.29
C PRO A 189 -4.48 10.95 32.78
N VAL A 190 -4.61 10.74 34.04
CA VAL A 190 -5.86 10.55 34.79
C VAL A 190 -6.17 11.84 35.50
N TYR A 191 -7.33 12.42 35.20
CA TYR A 191 -7.73 13.73 35.71
C TYR A 191 -8.56 13.62 37.00
N ALA A 192 -8.29 14.49 37.96
CA ALA A 192 -9.16 14.72 39.08
C ALA A 192 -10.43 15.51 38.68
N SER A 193 -11.40 15.65 39.58
CA SER A 193 -12.65 16.37 39.32
C SER A 193 -12.45 17.86 39.02
N ASP A 194 -11.39 18.47 39.53
CA ASP A 194 -10.98 19.84 39.24
C ASP A 194 -10.25 20.01 37.91
N GLY A 195 -9.99 18.92 37.21
CA GLY A 195 -9.28 18.90 35.94
C GLY A 195 -7.76 18.84 36.03
N SER A 196 -7.18 18.80 37.20
CA SER A 196 -5.74 18.58 37.40
C SER A 196 -5.34 17.13 37.10
N ILE A 197 -4.07 16.91 36.76
CA ILE A 197 -3.55 15.56 36.52
C ILE A 197 -3.27 14.90 37.89
N GLN A 198 -4.07 13.89 38.21
CA GLN A 198 -3.92 13.13 39.47
C GLN A 198 -2.81 12.08 39.36
N SER A 199 -2.82 11.29 38.29
CA SER A 199 -1.88 10.20 38.03
C SER A 199 -1.77 9.96 36.55
N THR A 200 -0.98 8.96 36.15
CA THR A 200 -0.93 8.47 34.78
C THR A 200 -1.28 7.00 34.71
N LYS A 201 -1.74 6.54 33.55
CA LYS A 201 -2.11 5.15 33.31
C LYS A 201 -1.54 4.68 31.97
N LEU A 202 -0.84 3.55 32.01
CA LEU A 202 -0.33 2.95 30.78
C LEU A 202 -1.48 2.62 29.82
N THR A 203 -1.37 3.14 28.62
CA THR A 203 -2.39 3.06 27.57
C THR A 203 -1.70 2.70 26.28
N VAL A 204 -2.26 1.74 25.54
CA VAL A 204 -1.83 1.40 24.21
C VAL A 204 -2.89 1.84 23.23
N PHE A 205 -2.47 2.42 22.13
CA PHE A 205 -3.29 2.88 21.03
C PHE A 205 -3.04 2.02 19.79
N MET A 206 -4.06 1.85 18.97
CA MET A 206 -3.91 1.30 17.63
C MET A 206 -4.86 1.99 16.66
N SER A 207 -4.51 1.99 15.41
CA SER A 207 -5.43 2.24 14.32
C SER A 207 -5.73 0.95 13.57
N HIS A 208 -6.95 0.86 13.05
CA HIS A 208 -7.41 -0.29 12.28
C HIS A 208 -8.20 0.19 11.06
N SER A 209 -7.98 -0.44 9.93
CA SER A 209 -8.58 -0.05 8.65
C SER A 209 -10.12 -0.04 8.64
N ILE A 210 -10.76 -0.86 9.48
CA ILE A 210 -12.24 -0.96 9.57
C ILE A 210 -12.77 -0.25 10.81
N TYR A 211 -12.10 -0.41 11.95
CA TYR A 211 -12.60 0.05 13.25
C TYR A 211 -12.02 1.42 13.65
N GLY A 212 -11.11 1.96 12.84
CA GLY A 212 -10.51 3.27 13.09
C GLY A 212 -9.57 3.28 14.28
N PHE A 213 -9.70 4.29 15.13
CA PHE A 213 -8.82 4.51 16.27
C PHE A 213 -9.37 3.85 17.53
N SER A 214 -8.50 3.12 18.24
CA SER A 214 -8.87 2.41 19.47
C SER A 214 -7.76 2.53 20.51
N TYR A 215 -8.12 2.35 21.77
CA TYR A 215 -7.14 2.26 22.86
C TYR A 215 -7.49 1.13 23.84
N CYS A 216 -6.49 0.63 24.56
CA CYS A 216 -6.69 -0.32 25.66
C CYS A 216 -5.75 -0.01 26.82
N TYR A 217 -6.08 -0.60 27.98
CA TYR A 217 -5.23 -0.63 29.15
C TYR A 217 -4.62 -2.03 29.27
N PRO A 218 -3.33 -2.21 28.96
CA PRO A 218 -2.73 -3.54 28.87
C PRO A 218 -2.74 -4.31 30.20
N ASP A 219 -2.76 -3.58 31.35
CA ASP A 219 -2.81 -4.17 32.68
C ASP A 219 -4.21 -4.70 33.07
N ASN A 220 -5.24 -4.34 32.32
CA ASN A 220 -6.63 -4.69 32.59
C ASN A 220 -7.20 -5.69 31.56
N GLY A 221 -6.38 -6.59 31.03
CA GLY A 221 -6.81 -7.62 30.08
C GLY A 221 -6.97 -7.15 28.65
N ALA A 222 -6.39 -5.99 28.29
CA ALA A 222 -6.30 -5.47 26.92
C ALA A 222 -7.65 -5.41 26.18
N THR A 223 -8.72 -4.97 26.85
CA THR A 223 -10.01 -4.71 26.17
C THR A 223 -9.90 -3.42 25.37
N TRP A 224 -10.14 -3.50 24.06
CA TRP A 224 -10.06 -2.37 23.16
C TRP A 224 -11.34 -1.53 23.19
N ASN A 225 -11.17 -0.22 23.23
CA ASN A 225 -12.23 0.79 23.22
C ASN A 225 -12.11 1.61 21.95
N ASP A 226 -13.07 1.46 21.04
CA ASP A 226 -13.11 2.19 19.78
C ASP A 226 -13.50 3.65 20.00
N VAL A 227 -12.86 4.57 19.30
CA VAL A 227 -13.16 6.01 19.34
C VAL A 227 -13.29 6.55 17.92
N SER A 228 -14.50 7.02 17.60
CA SER A 228 -14.78 7.65 16.30
C SER A 228 -15.04 9.15 16.41
N LYS A 229 -15.30 9.66 17.63
CA LYS A 229 -15.72 11.04 17.84
C LYS A 229 -14.65 12.04 17.42
N GLY A 230 -14.98 12.90 16.46
CA GLY A 230 -14.12 13.97 15.97
C GLY A 230 -13.17 13.56 14.85
N PHE A 231 -12.95 12.26 14.60
CA PHE A 231 -12.30 11.82 13.39
C PHE A 231 -13.21 12.02 12.18
N GLY A 232 -12.63 12.24 11.01
CA GLY A 232 -13.35 12.26 9.77
C GLY A 232 -13.82 10.87 9.35
N PHE A 233 -14.66 10.84 8.32
CA PHE A 233 -15.08 9.61 7.67
C PHE A 233 -14.74 9.70 6.20
N LEU A 234 -14.43 8.58 5.60
CA LEU A 234 -14.31 8.49 4.15
C LEU A 234 -15.65 8.92 3.54
N SER A 235 -15.59 9.74 2.52
CA SER A 235 -16.79 10.28 1.87
C SER A 235 -17.76 9.17 1.48
N ASN A 236 -19.04 9.33 1.83
CA ASN A 236 -20.11 8.36 1.62
C ASN A 236 -19.98 7.03 2.38
N LEU A 237 -19.04 6.91 3.31
CA LEU A 237 -18.82 5.71 4.08
C LEU A 237 -19.16 5.93 5.55
N THR A 238 -19.58 4.88 6.21
CA THR A 238 -19.86 4.89 7.65
C THR A 238 -18.64 4.54 8.50
N GLN A 239 -17.46 4.42 7.85
CA GLN A 239 -16.22 4.04 8.49
C GLN A 239 -15.34 5.27 8.73
N PRO A 240 -14.60 5.31 9.84
CA PRO A 240 -13.69 6.40 10.11
C PRO A 240 -12.55 6.46 9.08
N ASP A 241 -11.98 7.66 8.95
CA ASP A 241 -10.74 7.84 8.21
C ASP A 241 -9.65 6.93 8.78
N GLU A 242 -8.83 6.38 7.90
CA GLU A 242 -7.70 5.56 8.31
C GLU A 242 -6.60 6.42 8.95
N ILE A 243 -6.17 6.02 10.12
CA ILE A 243 -5.07 6.65 10.82
C ILE A 243 -3.78 5.92 10.46
N SER A 244 -2.85 6.62 9.83
CA SER A 244 -1.58 6.08 9.35
C SER A 244 -0.47 6.09 10.41
N ASP A 245 -0.51 7.07 11.32
CA ASP A 245 0.49 7.19 12.39
C ASP A 245 -0.13 7.77 13.67
N ILE A 246 0.41 7.36 14.83
CA ILE A 246 -0.02 7.80 16.15
C ILE A 246 1.23 8.22 16.91
N LEU A 247 1.37 9.51 17.19
CA LEU A 247 2.53 10.10 17.83
C LEU A 247 2.22 10.50 19.28
N PRO A 248 2.79 9.83 20.29
CA PRO A 248 2.83 10.32 21.68
C PRO A 248 3.85 11.46 21.81
N VAL A 249 3.42 12.59 22.38
CA VAL A 249 4.26 13.77 22.59
C VAL A 249 4.33 14.10 24.06
N LEU A 250 5.56 14.19 24.60
CA LEU A 250 5.79 14.57 25.98
C LEU A 250 5.57 16.08 26.18
N CYS A 251 4.74 16.43 27.11
CA CYS A 251 4.36 17.80 27.46
C CYS A 251 4.60 18.07 28.96
N SER A 252 4.56 19.33 29.35
CA SER A 252 4.50 19.72 30.76
C SER A 252 3.36 20.70 31.05
N ASP A 253 2.73 20.55 32.20
CA ASP A 253 1.74 21.52 32.65
C ASP A 253 2.41 22.80 33.22
N ALA A 254 1.59 23.78 33.64
CA ALA A 254 2.09 25.04 34.21
C ALA A 254 2.92 24.87 35.51
N ASN A 255 2.83 23.73 36.15
CA ASN A 255 3.57 23.37 37.35
C ASN A 255 4.82 22.52 37.05
N GLY A 256 5.11 22.27 35.76
CA GLY A 256 6.23 21.43 35.33
C GLY A 256 5.98 19.93 35.44
N LYS A 257 4.74 19.48 35.73
CA LYS A 257 4.40 18.07 35.74
C LYS A 257 4.30 17.54 34.31
N LEU A 258 5.04 16.45 34.06
CA LEU A 258 5.06 15.82 32.75
C LEU A 258 3.77 15.03 32.48
N TYR A 259 3.29 15.10 31.25
CA TYR A 259 2.17 14.31 30.75
C TYR A 259 2.33 14.09 29.23
N VAL A 260 1.50 13.22 28.65
CA VAL A 260 1.57 12.89 27.22
C VAL A 260 0.30 13.33 26.50
N GLU A 261 0.47 13.92 25.33
CA GLU A 261 -0.57 14.19 24.35
C GLU A 261 -0.41 13.28 23.14
N ILE A 262 -1.50 13.02 22.42
CA ILE A 262 -1.54 12.14 21.26
C ILE A 262 -1.90 12.93 20.03
N TYR A 263 -1.10 12.78 18.99
CA TYR A 263 -1.39 13.28 17.63
C TYR A 263 -1.57 12.12 16.67
N CYS A 264 -2.47 12.28 15.72
CA CYS A 264 -2.79 11.24 14.74
C CYS A 264 -2.68 11.82 13.33
N ALA A 265 -2.09 11.06 12.42
CA ALA A 265 -2.12 11.34 11.00
C ALA A 265 -3.24 10.53 10.33
N ASN A 266 -3.75 11.05 9.21
CA ASN A 266 -4.74 10.39 8.39
C ASN A 266 -4.12 10.00 7.05
N SER A 267 -4.31 8.75 6.63
CA SER A 267 -3.69 8.21 5.43
C SER A 267 -4.43 8.54 4.14
N TYR A 268 -5.70 8.89 4.22
CA TYR A 268 -6.53 9.25 3.07
C TYR A 268 -7.22 10.58 3.35
N MET A 269 -7.11 11.56 2.45
CA MET A 269 -7.47 12.95 2.72
C MET A 269 -6.60 13.53 3.84
N PRO A 270 -5.44 14.12 3.50
CA PRO A 270 -4.37 14.43 4.45
C PRO A 270 -4.82 15.33 5.58
N LYS A 271 -4.90 14.79 6.78
CA LYS A 271 -5.30 15.50 7.99
C LYS A 271 -4.37 15.15 9.15
N VAL A 272 -4.22 16.07 10.07
CA VAL A 272 -3.60 15.83 11.37
C VAL A 272 -4.61 16.17 12.45
N TYR A 273 -4.70 15.30 13.43
CA TYR A 273 -5.57 15.46 14.59
C TYR A 273 -4.74 15.53 15.87
N HIS A 274 -5.15 16.38 16.78
CA HIS A 274 -4.84 16.28 18.20
C HIS A 274 -5.93 15.44 18.86
N PHE A 275 -5.56 14.41 19.62
CA PHE A 275 -6.53 13.59 20.33
C PHE A 275 -6.74 14.11 21.76
N ASP A 276 -7.84 14.81 21.97
CA ASP A 276 -8.25 15.24 23.32
C ASP A 276 -8.58 14.01 24.17
N TRP A 277 -7.57 13.58 24.92
CA TRP A 277 -7.66 12.39 25.77
C TRP A 277 -8.74 12.52 26.84
N LYS A 278 -8.96 13.72 27.41
CA LYS A 278 -9.96 13.95 28.47
C LYS A 278 -11.37 13.69 27.96
N ASN A 279 -11.69 14.18 26.79
CA ASN A 279 -13.04 14.09 26.17
C ASN A 279 -13.18 12.92 25.18
N LYS A 280 -12.12 12.13 24.96
CA LYS A 280 -12.06 11.04 23.99
C LYS A 280 -12.53 11.49 22.61
N LYS A 281 -11.95 12.58 22.11
CA LYS A 281 -12.36 13.23 20.88
C LYS A 281 -11.15 13.70 20.10
N ALA A 282 -11.12 13.40 18.79
CA ALA A 282 -10.15 13.99 17.88
C ALA A 282 -10.54 15.44 17.54
N VAL A 283 -9.54 16.30 17.44
CA VAL A 283 -9.65 17.71 17.01
C VAL A 283 -8.74 17.89 15.83
N GLN A 284 -9.31 18.13 14.66
CA GLN A 284 -8.52 18.39 13.45
C GLN A 284 -7.74 19.69 13.61
N ILE A 285 -6.42 19.63 13.44
CA ILE A 285 -5.52 20.79 13.51
C ILE A 285 -4.94 21.15 12.15
N TYR A 286 -4.95 20.22 11.20
CA TYR A 286 -4.52 20.45 9.84
C TYR A 286 -5.40 19.69 8.85
N SER A 287 -5.60 20.24 7.65
CA SER A 287 -6.19 19.57 6.51
C SER A 287 -5.49 20.03 5.24
N GLY A 288 -4.93 19.09 4.52
CA GLY A 288 -4.43 19.33 3.17
C GLY A 288 -5.57 19.55 2.17
N LYS A 289 -5.22 19.96 0.95
CA LYS A 289 -6.20 20.26 -0.11
C LYS A 289 -6.42 19.11 -1.08
N GLY A 290 -5.49 18.18 -1.14
CA GLY A 290 -5.54 17.05 -2.07
C GLY A 290 -6.25 15.83 -1.48
N VAL A 291 -7.02 15.11 -2.29
CA VAL A 291 -7.67 13.84 -1.93
C VAL A 291 -6.85 12.60 -2.32
N ALA A 292 -5.71 12.80 -2.99
CA ALA A 292 -4.87 11.73 -3.52
C ALA A 292 -3.67 11.39 -2.64
N GLU A 293 -3.54 12.05 -1.50
CA GLU A 293 -2.35 12.01 -0.68
C GLU A 293 -2.64 11.50 0.71
N SER A 294 -1.63 10.86 1.30
CA SER A 294 -1.65 10.42 2.69
C SER A 294 -0.54 11.11 3.47
N ILE A 295 -0.79 11.37 4.74
CA ILE A 295 0.28 11.68 5.68
C ILE A 295 0.78 10.34 6.20
N ASP A 296 2.05 10.05 5.95
CA ASP A 296 2.60 8.72 6.19
C ASP A 296 3.27 8.60 7.56
N SER A 297 3.76 9.71 8.13
CA SER A 297 4.47 9.69 9.41
C SER A 297 4.43 11.06 10.09
N LEU A 298 4.44 11.07 11.42
CA LEU A 298 4.52 12.24 12.28
C LEU A 298 5.83 12.26 13.08
N CYS A 299 6.38 13.44 13.28
CA CYS A 299 7.52 13.68 14.16
C CYS A 299 7.40 15.06 14.80
N GLN A 300 7.71 15.19 16.07
CA GLN A 300 7.73 16.49 16.75
C GLN A 300 9.16 17.00 16.91
N ALA A 301 9.38 18.28 16.63
CA ALA A 301 10.60 18.97 17.01
C ALA A 301 10.29 20.41 17.44
N GLY A 302 10.63 20.76 18.65
CA GLY A 302 10.28 22.06 19.23
C GLY A 302 8.76 22.25 19.28
N ASN A 303 8.31 23.42 18.88
CA ASN A 303 6.87 23.77 18.81
C ASN A 303 6.24 23.45 17.46
N SER A 304 6.83 22.55 16.68
CA SER A 304 6.36 22.15 15.36
C SER A 304 6.15 20.65 15.27
N LEU A 305 5.12 20.29 14.56
CA LEU A 305 4.85 18.93 14.15
C LEU A 305 5.24 18.78 12.68
N TYR A 306 6.17 17.87 12.43
CA TYR A 306 6.62 17.51 11.10
C TYR A 306 5.86 16.25 10.65
N PHE A 307 5.54 16.20 9.36
CA PHE A 307 4.91 15.03 8.77
C PHE A 307 5.41 14.80 7.35
N VAL A 308 5.38 13.56 6.93
CA VAL A 308 5.81 13.12 5.61
C VAL A 308 4.58 12.86 4.74
N MET A 309 4.60 13.41 3.54
CA MET A 309 3.60 13.21 2.51
C MET A 309 4.31 12.92 1.18
N LEU A 310 4.11 11.72 0.63
CA LEU A 310 4.77 11.29 -0.61
C LEU A 310 6.30 11.54 -0.63
N GLY A 311 6.96 11.24 0.48
CA GLY A 311 8.41 11.41 0.60
C GLY A 311 8.89 12.84 0.90
N GLU A 312 7.99 13.83 0.95
CA GLU A 312 8.32 15.22 1.26
C GLU A 312 7.89 15.58 2.68
N ALA A 313 8.77 16.19 3.45
CA ALA A 313 8.43 16.70 4.76
C ALA A 313 7.62 18.01 4.66
N ARG A 314 6.72 18.18 5.61
CA ARG A 314 5.96 19.39 5.87
C ARG A 314 6.02 19.69 7.36
N SER A 315 5.71 20.91 7.77
CA SER A 315 5.55 21.19 9.20
C SER A 315 4.41 22.15 9.48
N ILE A 316 3.80 21.96 10.64
CA ILE A 316 2.78 22.87 11.19
C ILE A 316 3.17 23.29 12.60
N SER A 317 2.72 24.47 12.97
CA SER A 317 2.82 24.97 14.35
C SER A 317 1.85 24.18 15.25
N LEU A 318 2.34 23.71 16.40
CA LEU A 318 1.52 23.11 17.43
C LEU A 318 0.66 24.14 18.18
N THR A 319 0.93 25.45 17.99
CA THR A 319 0.14 26.51 18.61
C THR A 319 -1.19 26.73 17.92
N ASP A 320 -1.21 26.73 16.58
CA ASP A 320 -2.38 27.15 15.79
C ASP A 320 -2.63 26.28 14.54
N GLY A 321 -1.81 25.26 14.30
CA GLY A 321 -1.94 24.39 13.14
C GLY A 321 -1.55 25.04 11.80
N SER A 322 -1.01 26.25 11.81
CA SER A 322 -0.55 26.94 10.60
C SER A 322 0.68 26.27 9.99
N LEU A 323 0.80 26.30 8.67
CA LEU A 323 1.99 25.80 7.99
C LEU A 323 3.22 26.61 8.39
N VAL A 324 4.27 25.93 8.77
CA VAL A 324 5.57 26.49 9.11
C VAL A 324 6.56 26.16 7.99
N ALA A 325 7.39 27.13 7.64
CA ALA A 325 8.46 26.88 6.68
C ALA A 325 9.45 25.86 7.23
N LEU A 326 9.89 24.95 6.39
CA LEU A 326 10.97 24.04 6.74
C LEU A 326 12.28 24.84 6.99
N PRO A 327 13.17 24.35 7.85
CA PRO A 327 14.47 24.96 8.07
C PRO A 327 15.23 25.13 6.73
N LYS A 328 16.04 26.18 6.63
CA LYS A 328 16.88 26.41 5.42
C LYS A 328 17.85 25.25 5.17
N GLU A 329 18.24 24.55 6.20
CA GLU A 329 19.10 23.37 6.15
C GLU A 329 18.42 22.14 5.55
N TYR A 330 17.07 22.14 5.41
CA TYR A 330 16.28 21.01 4.92
C TYR A 330 16.79 20.45 3.59
N SER A 331 17.01 21.31 2.61
CA SER A 331 17.47 20.87 1.28
C SER A 331 18.87 20.24 1.35
N THR A 332 19.76 20.78 2.20
CA THR A 332 21.12 20.29 2.35
C THR A 332 21.13 18.90 2.96
N TRP A 333 20.52 18.71 4.12
CA TRP A 333 20.54 17.39 4.76
C TRP A 333 19.66 16.39 4.02
N LYS A 334 18.55 16.81 3.37
CA LYS A 334 17.73 15.94 2.53
C LYS A 334 18.55 15.37 1.36
N ASN A 335 19.33 16.21 0.68
CA ASN A 335 20.21 15.75 -0.40
C ASN A 335 21.24 14.73 0.09
N GLN A 336 21.73 14.87 1.31
CA GLN A 336 22.68 13.92 1.90
C GLN A 336 22.05 12.54 2.17
N LEU A 337 20.72 12.42 2.25
CA LEU A 337 20.07 11.11 2.36
C LEU A 337 20.41 10.20 1.18
N TYR A 338 20.56 10.77 -0.03
CA TYR A 338 20.91 10.02 -1.25
C TYR A 338 22.34 9.50 -1.30
N LEU A 339 23.18 9.86 -0.32
CA LEU A 339 24.53 9.30 -0.21
C LEU A 339 24.52 7.87 0.34
N ALA A 340 23.48 7.48 1.04
CA ALA A 340 23.28 6.11 1.48
C ALA A 340 22.90 5.20 0.30
N GLU A 341 23.36 3.97 0.32
CA GLU A 341 23.02 2.98 -0.71
C GLU A 341 21.56 2.50 -0.57
N GLY A 342 20.84 2.42 -1.67
CA GLY A 342 19.44 1.98 -1.71
C GLY A 342 18.42 3.12 -1.54
N ASN A 343 17.14 2.81 -1.75
CA ASN A 343 16.05 3.77 -1.53
C ASN A 343 15.94 4.11 -0.04
N VAL A 344 15.69 5.38 0.26
CA VAL A 344 15.63 5.85 1.64
C VAL A 344 14.23 5.70 2.22
N ASN A 345 14.14 5.03 3.36
CA ASN A 345 12.89 4.79 4.08
C ASN A 345 12.73 5.66 5.32
N THR A 346 13.83 5.91 6.03
CA THR A 346 13.81 6.60 7.32
C THR A 346 15.10 7.37 7.55
N ALA A 347 15.02 8.44 8.33
CA ALA A 347 16.19 9.23 8.72
C ALA A 347 16.09 9.76 10.15
N TYR A 348 17.19 9.75 10.86
CA TYR A 348 17.40 10.46 12.11
C TYR A 348 18.43 11.57 11.87
N VAL A 349 17.95 12.81 11.82
CA VAL A 349 18.77 13.99 11.53
C VAL A 349 19.02 14.76 12.81
N PRO A 350 20.27 14.81 13.31
CA PRO A 350 20.57 15.50 14.57
C PRO A 350 20.30 16.99 14.48
N ALA A 351 19.96 17.63 15.61
CA ALA A 351 19.60 19.04 15.72
C ALA A 351 20.64 19.96 15.07
N LYS A 352 21.92 19.70 15.29
CA LYS A 352 23.03 20.45 14.70
C LYS A 352 23.02 20.49 13.15
N ARG A 353 22.38 19.50 12.52
CA ARG A 353 22.30 19.36 11.05
C ARG A 353 21.00 19.81 10.45
N ASN A 354 19.92 19.77 11.22
CA ASN A 354 18.60 20.05 10.69
C ASN A 354 18.17 21.52 10.88
N GLY A 355 18.96 22.34 11.58
CA GLY A 355 18.66 23.74 11.85
C GLY A 355 17.59 23.95 12.94
N LEU A 356 17.27 22.91 13.71
CA LEU A 356 16.30 22.95 14.81
C LEU A 356 17.02 22.73 16.15
N SER A 357 16.29 22.98 17.22
CA SER A 357 16.78 22.73 18.60
C SER A 357 16.73 21.27 19.00
N GLN A 358 16.07 20.41 18.24
CA GLN A 358 15.90 18.98 18.50
C GLN A 358 16.14 18.15 17.22
N PRO A 359 16.51 16.88 17.33
CA PRO A 359 16.64 16.02 16.18
C PRO A 359 15.31 15.79 15.48
N LEU A 360 15.35 15.52 14.18
CA LEU A 360 14.21 15.06 13.39
C LEU A 360 14.32 13.55 13.16
N GLN A 361 13.27 12.84 13.47
CA GLN A 361 13.12 11.43 13.16
C GLN A 361 11.99 11.27 12.14
N LEU A 362 12.34 11.10 10.88
CA LEU A 362 11.41 10.97 9.78
C LEU A 362 11.33 9.52 9.33
N ASN A 363 10.14 8.96 9.32
CA ASN A 363 9.88 7.63 8.80
C ASN A 363 9.06 7.76 7.51
N GLU A 364 8.86 6.67 6.80
CA GLU A 364 8.03 6.64 5.60
C GLU A 364 8.47 7.65 4.52
N LEU A 365 9.76 7.91 4.41
CA LEU A 365 10.28 8.90 3.46
C LEU A 365 10.08 8.49 2.01
N TRP A 366 10.12 7.18 1.69
CA TRP A 366 9.90 6.65 0.35
C TRP A 366 10.71 7.37 -0.74
N MET A 367 11.93 7.81 -0.41
CA MET A 367 12.77 8.52 -1.35
C MET A 367 13.47 7.53 -2.27
N LEU A 368 13.25 7.67 -3.56
CA LEU A 368 13.79 6.77 -4.58
C LEU A 368 15.16 7.25 -5.04
N GLN A 369 16.10 6.32 -5.17
CA GLN A 369 17.38 6.61 -5.82
C GLN A 369 17.16 6.84 -7.32
N PRO A 370 17.78 7.88 -7.90
CA PRO A 370 17.56 8.22 -9.30
C PRO A 370 18.08 7.16 -10.28
N ASP A 371 19.10 6.40 -9.88
CA ASP A 371 19.85 5.48 -10.75
C ASP A 371 19.49 4.00 -10.53
N ILE A 372 18.36 3.70 -9.89
CA ILE A 372 17.89 2.32 -9.79
C ILE A 372 17.47 1.83 -11.17
N SER A 373 18.25 0.91 -11.71
CA SER A 373 17.98 0.28 -12.99
C SER A 373 16.89 -0.81 -12.86
N LEU A 374 16.10 -0.96 -13.90
CA LEU A 374 15.21 -2.12 -14.06
C LEU A 374 16.02 -3.43 -14.15
N SER A 375 15.35 -4.57 -13.98
CA SER A 375 15.96 -5.87 -14.27
C SER A 375 16.26 -6.00 -15.77
N LYS A 376 17.12 -6.95 -16.14
CA LYS A 376 17.32 -7.32 -17.54
C LYS A 376 15.98 -7.60 -18.25
N TYR A 377 15.04 -8.16 -17.53
CA TYR A 377 13.68 -8.42 -18.02
C TYR A 377 12.86 -7.14 -18.11
N GLY A 378 12.96 -6.25 -17.12
CA GLY A 378 12.30 -4.96 -17.12
C GLY A 378 12.80 -4.07 -18.25
N GLU A 379 14.09 -4.09 -18.57
CA GLU A 379 14.65 -3.37 -19.71
C GLU A 379 14.02 -3.84 -21.04
N THR A 380 13.78 -5.15 -21.17
CA THR A 380 13.10 -5.71 -22.36
C THR A 380 11.63 -5.32 -22.43
N ALA A 381 10.94 -5.29 -21.29
CA ALA A 381 9.51 -5.10 -21.18
C ALA A 381 9.06 -3.63 -21.05
N THR A 382 10.00 -2.68 -20.93
CA THR A 382 9.65 -1.26 -20.79
C THR A 382 9.01 -0.69 -22.06
N ASP A 383 8.21 0.37 -21.91
CA ASP A 383 7.56 1.12 -22.99
C ASP A 383 6.68 0.27 -23.93
N LYS A 384 6.01 -0.75 -23.39
CA LYS A 384 5.07 -1.57 -24.17
C LYS A 384 3.68 -0.98 -24.11
N LYS A 385 3.11 -0.70 -25.28
CA LYS A 385 1.77 -0.15 -25.47
C LYS A 385 0.95 -1.21 -26.16
N ALA A 386 0.00 -1.80 -25.46
CA ALA A 386 -0.66 -3.00 -25.89
C ALA A 386 -2.17 -2.85 -26.07
N VAL A 387 -2.72 -3.76 -26.84
CA VAL A 387 -4.16 -4.03 -26.90
C VAL A 387 -4.41 -5.46 -26.45
N TYR A 388 -5.45 -5.64 -25.61
CA TYR A 388 -5.90 -6.98 -25.21
C TYR A 388 -6.63 -7.68 -26.36
N ILE A 389 -6.38 -8.96 -26.52
CA ILE A 389 -6.98 -9.82 -27.52
C ILE A 389 -7.55 -11.07 -26.85
N SER A 390 -8.84 -11.30 -27.01
CA SER A 390 -9.38 -12.62 -26.70
C SER A 390 -8.88 -13.62 -27.75
N ALA A 391 -8.38 -14.77 -27.31
CA ALA A 391 -7.88 -15.82 -28.21
C ALA A 391 -8.90 -16.24 -29.29
N TYR A 392 -10.18 -16.18 -28.97
CA TYR A 392 -11.25 -16.43 -29.91
C TYR A 392 -11.18 -15.52 -31.17
N GLN A 393 -10.72 -14.29 -30.99
CA GLN A 393 -10.66 -13.29 -32.09
C GLN A 393 -9.51 -13.55 -33.08
N VAL A 394 -8.44 -14.22 -32.68
CA VAL A 394 -7.21 -14.42 -33.47
C VAL A 394 -6.95 -15.88 -33.84
N ARG A 395 -8.00 -16.70 -33.83
CA ARG A 395 -7.92 -18.11 -34.23
C ARG A 395 -7.69 -18.33 -35.73
N ASN A 396 -7.74 -17.28 -36.56
CA ASN A 396 -7.49 -17.32 -37.99
C ASN A 396 -6.85 -16.03 -38.47
N MET A 397 -6.36 -16.04 -39.73
CA MET A 397 -5.67 -14.90 -40.34
C MET A 397 -6.50 -13.63 -40.41
N THR A 398 -7.81 -13.72 -40.60
CA THR A 398 -8.70 -12.54 -40.62
C THR A 398 -8.64 -11.78 -39.30
N GLY A 399 -8.75 -12.51 -38.20
CA GLY A 399 -8.60 -11.93 -36.85
C GLY A 399 -7.19 -11.40 -36.61
N ILE A 400 -6.17 -12.15 -36.92
CA ILE A 400 -4.76 -11.74 -36.80
C ILE A 400 -4.53 -10.43 -37.55
N ASN A 401 -4.94 -10.35 -38.82
CA ASN A 401 -4.77 -9.15 -39.64
C ASN A 401 -5.57 -7.95 -39.10
N LYS A 402 -6.77 -8.17 -38.52
CA LYS A 402 -7.54 -7.12 -37.88
C LYS A 402 -6.72 -6.49 -36.74
N TYR A 403 -6.17 -7.29 -35.83
CA TYR A 403 -5.41 -6.79 -34.71
C TYR A 403 -4.04 -6.21 -35.07
N LYS A 404 -3.36 -6.75 -36.08
CA LYS A 404 -2.18 -6.11 -36.66
C LYS A 404 -2.53 -4.71 -37.18
N GLY A 405 -3.70 -4.54 -37.81
CA GLY A 405 -4.21 -3.24 -38.25
C GLY A 405 -4.46 -2.29 -37.06
N ILE A 406 -5.07 -2.77 -35.96
CA ILE A 406 -5.29 -1.98 -34.72
C ILE A 406 -3.96 -1.51 -34.14
N VAL A 407 -3.00 -2.43 -33.97
CA VAL A 407 -1.66 -2.12 -33.47
C VAL A 407 -1.00 -1.04 -34.31
N LYS A 408 -0.94 -1.23 -35.62
CA LYS A 408 -0.31 -0.28 -36.55
C LYS A 408 -0.99 1.08 -36.57
N ASN A 409 -2.32 1.11 -36.70
CA ASN A 409 -3.09 2.36 -36.85
C ASN A 409 -3.05 3.20 -35.56
N ASN A 410 -2.93 2.56 -34.39
CA ASN A 410 -2.86 3.23 -33.11
C ASN A 410 -1.43 3.38 -32.58
N LYS A 411 -0.41 3.13 -33.39
CA LYS A 411 1.01 3.25 -33.00
C LYS A 411 1.35 2.46 -31.74
N LEU A 412 0.74 1.28 -31.59
CA LEU A 412 1.06 0.36 -30.51
C LEU A 412 2.22 -0.54 -30.94
N ASN A 413 2.84 -1.22 -29.97
CA ASN A 413 3.98 -2.09 -30.20
C ASN A 413 3.85 -3.46 -29.52
N SER A 414 2.69 -3.74 -28.92
CA SER A 414 2.49 -4.94 -28.14
C SER A 414 1.03 -5.44 -28.22
N VAL A 415 0.84 -6.71 -27.93
CA VAL A 415 -0.48 -7.32 -27.72
C VAL A 415 -0.45 -8.23 -26.49
N VAL A 416 -1.58 -8.27 -25.78
CA VAL A 416 -1.82 -9.21 -24.68
C VAL A 416 -2.91 -10.16 -25.10
N VAL A 417 -2.66 -11.45 -25.03
CA VAL A 417 -3.65 -12.47 -25.44
C VAL A 417 -3.90 -13.50 -24.36
N ASP A 418 -5.16 -13.88 -24.14
CA ASP A 418 -5.51 -14.94 -23.22
C ASP A 418 -5.03 -16.30 -23.72
N MET A 419 -4.10 -16.91 -22.98
CA MET A 419 -3.63 -18.25 -23.24
C MET A 419 -4.25 -19.26 -22.28
N LYS A 420 -4.65 -18.83 -21.08
CA LYS A 420 -5.53 -19.56 -20.17
C LYS A 420 -6.52 -18.57 -19.57
N ASP A 421 -7.80 -18.82 -19.75
CA ASP A 421 -8.88 -17.96 -19.27
C ASP A 421 -9.30 -18.24 -17.81
N ASP A 422 -10.28 -17.49 -17.34
CA ASP A 422 -10.82 -17.56 -15.97
C ASP A 422 -11.74 -18.77 -15.68
N TYR A 423 -12.01 -19.58 -16.70
CA TYR A 423 -12.58 -20.93 -16.53
C TYR A 423 -11.53 -22.04 -16.47
N GLY A 424 -10.24 -21.69 -16.65
CA GLY A 424 -9.14 -22.65 -16.71
C GLY A 424 -8.96 -23.29 -18.08
N VAL A 425 -9.57 -22.71 -19.13
CA VAL A 425 -9.50 -23.26 -20.48
C VAL A 425 -8.22 -22.82 -21.19
N LEU A 426 -7.42 -23.78 -21.62
CA LEU A 426 -6.25 -23.51 -22.47
C LEU A 426 -6.68 -23.12 -23.88
N ARG A 427 -6.17 -22.00 -24.34
CA ARG A 427 -6.48 -21.45 -25.67
C ARG A 427 -5.49 -21.87 -26.75
N PHE A 428 -4.72 -22.91 -26.49
CA PHE A 428 -3.73 -23.52 -27.38
C PHE A 428 -3.66 -25.02 -27.16
N THR A 429 -3.04 -25.76 -28.09
CA THR A 429 -2.74 -27.19 -27.90
C THR A 429 -1.39 -27.31 -27.17
N PRO A 430 -1.33 -27.87 -25.97
CA PRO A 430 -0.07 -27.98 -25.22
C PRO A 430 0.79 -29.14 -25.75
N ASN A 431 2.10 -28.93 -25.62
CA ASN A 431 3.12 -29.98 -25.87
C ASN A 431 3.48 -30.75 -24.59
N SER A 432 3.44 -30.06 -23.44
CA SER A 432 3.77 -30.65 -22.15
C SER A 432 2.80 -31.74 -21.71
N GLU A 433 3.32 -32.88 -21.26
CA GLU A 433 2.52 -33.99 -20.77
C GLU A 433 1.72 -33.62 -19.51
N LEU A 434 2.26 -32.75 -18.67
CA LEU A 434 1.54 -32.22 -17.49
C LEU A 434 0.29 -31.47 -17.93
N LEU A 435 0.41 -30.61 -18.93
CA LEU A 435 -0.69 -29.79 -19.45
C LEU A 435 -1.71 -30.64 -20.21
N LYS A 436 -1.27 -31.64 -20.97
CA LYS A 436 -2.18 -32.60 -21.62
C LYS A 436 -2.99 -33.39 -20.60
N LYS A 437 -2.39 -33.75 -19.47
CA LYS A 437 -3.04 -34.55 -18.44
C LYS A 437 -4.03 -33.75 -17.60
N LYS A 438 -3.68 -32.52 -17.21
CA LYS A 438 -4.48 -31.72 -16.28
C LYS A 438 -5.31 -30.63 -16.96
N GLY A 439 -4.90 -30.16 -18.15
CA GLY A 439 -5.50 -29.03 -18.82
C GLY A 439 -6.76 -29.37 -19.60
N PHE A 440 -7.61 -28.38 -19.76
CA PHE A 440 -8.77 -28.46 -20.64
C PHE A 440 -8.56 -27.52 -21.83
N VAL A 441 -8.49 -28.09 -23.03
CA VAL A 441 -8.18 -27.35 -24.26
C VAL A 441 -9.45 -26.90 -24.96
N SER A 442 -9.51 -25.61 -25.29
CA SER A 442 -10.63 -25.03 -26.04
C SER A 442 -10.78 -25.62 -27.44
N ALA A 443 -12.02 -25.78 -27.88
CA ALA A 443 -12.34 -25.98 -29.31
C ALA A 443 -11.95 -24.71 -30.13
N TYR A 444 -11.95 -23.53 -29.50
CA TYR A 444 -11.61 -22.24 -30.11
C TYR A 444 -10.21 -21.80 -29.72
N LYS A 445 -9.22 -22.64 -30.00
CA LYS A 445 -7.81 -22.41 -29.72
C LYS A 445 -7.12 -21.68 -30.88
N ILE A 446 -5.96 -21.09 -30.56
CA ILE A 446 -5.09 -20.50 -31.59
C ILE A 446 -3.99 -21.48 -32.00
N ASP A 447 -3.51 -21.33 -33.21
CA ASP A 447 -2.24 -21.88 -33.64
C ASP A 447 -1.14 -20.93 -33.16
N VAL A 448 -0.39 -21.36 -32.13
CA VAL A 448 0.61 -20.52 -31.45
C VAL A 448 1.73 -20.13 -32.42
N GLU A 449 2.22 -21.06 -33.22
CA GLU A 449 3.32 -20.85 -34.16
C GLU A 449 2.93 -19.85 -35.25
N GLN A 450 1.73 -19.98 -35.78
CA GLN A 450 1.19 -19.02 -36.75
C GLN A 450 1.00 -17.65 -36.13
N PHE A 451 0.39 -17.59 -34.92
CA PHE A 451 0.15 -16.34 -34.21
C PHE A 451 1.46 -15.60 -33.93
N VAL A 452 2.43 -16.28 -33.32
CA VAL A 452 3.75 -15.71 -33.03
C VAL A 452 4.45 -15.26 -34.29
N SER A 453 4.54 -16.12 -35.30
CA SER A 453 5.20 -15.79 -36.57
C SER A 453 4.59 -14.55 -37.24
N GLU A 454 3.26 -14.43 -37.26
CA GLU A 454 2.60 -13.31 -37.92
C GLU A 454 2.81 -11.96 -37.20
N PHE A 455 2.75 -11.93 -35.87
CA PHE A 455 2.99 -10.68 -35.14
C PHE A 455 4.48 -10.31 -35.12
N LYS A 456 5.38 -11.29 -35.06
CA LYS A 456 6.84 -11.05 -35.08
C LYS A 456 7.34 -10.50 -36.41
N LYS A 457 6.63 -10.71 -37.52
CA LYS A 457 6.93 -10.04 -38.80
C LYS A 457 6.86 -8.51 -38.74
N ASP A 458 6.04 -7.99 -37.82
CA ASP A 458 5.85 -6.55 -37.59
C ASP A 458 6.54 -6.07 -36.30
N ASP A 459 7.45 -6.86 -35.72
CA ASP A 459 8.21 -6.61 -34.49
C ASP A 459 7.30 -6.32 -33.27
N VAL A 460 6.14 -6.97 -33.20
CA VAL A 460 5.19 -6.81 -32.12
C VAL A 460 5.60 -7.66 -30.91
N TYR A 461 5.62 -7.04 -29.73
CA TYR A 461 5.89 -7.69 -28.46
C TYR A 461 4.66 -8.47 -27.96
N LEU A 462 4.86 -9.74 -27.59
CA LEU A 462 3.78 -10.68 -27.30
C LEU A 462 3.70 -11.00 -25.81
N VAL A 463 2.57 -10.70 -25.17
CA VAL A 463 2.31 -11.01 -23.77
C VAL A 463 1.28 -12.12 -23.66
N ALA A 464 1.66 -13.23 -23.01
CA ALA A 464 0.75 -14.33 -22.72
C ALA A 464 0.06 -14.12 -21.37
N ARG A 465 -1.23 -13.79 -21.38
CA ARG A 465 -2.02 -13.67 -20.14
C ARG A 465 -2.49 -15.05 -19.68
N ILE A 466 -2.25 -15.36 -18.41
CA ILE A 466 -2.56 -16.63 -17.76
C ILE A 466 -3.34 -16.35 -16.48
N VAL A 467 -4.60 -16.73 -16.44
CA VAL A 467 -5.41 -16.66 -15.23
C VAL A 467 -5.01 -17.82 -14.29
N VAL A 468 -4.61 -17.53 -13.04
CA VAL A 468 -3.93 -18.51 -12.18
C VAL A 468 -4.90 -19.22 -11.25
N PHE A 469 -5.49 -18.54 -10.27
CA PHE A 469 -6.23 -19.18 -9.19
C PHE A 469 -7.76 -19.23 -9.40
N LYS A 470 -8.30 -18.46 -10.31
CA LYS A 470 -9.69 -18.62 -10.78
C LYS A 470 -9.69 -19.63 -11.92
N ASP A 471 -10.04 -20.88 -11.62
CA ASP A 471 -9.91 -21.98 -12.57
C ASP A 471 -10.93 -23.06 -12.27
N LYS A 472 -11.98 -23.14 -13.07
CA LYS A 472 -13.06 -24.11 -12.90
C LYS A 472 -12.58 -25.53 -13.18
N HIS A 473 -11.88 -25.74 -14.30
CA HIS A 473 -11.48 -27.08 -14.72
C HIS A 473 -10.48 -27.70 -13.76
N LEU A 474 -9.48 -26.95 -13.33
CA LEU A 474 -8.51 -27.45 -12.38
C LEU A 474 -9.13 -27.61 -10.97
N SER A 475 -10.13 -26.79 -10.60
CA SER A 475 -10.85 -26.93 -9.32
C SER A 475 -11.68 -28.21 -9.28
N GLU A 476 -12.19 -28.67 -10.41
CA GLU A 476 -12.98 -29.92 -10.53
C GLU A 476 -12.08 -31.16 -10.69
N TYR A 477 -10.81 -30.98 -11.06
CA TYR A 477 -9.87 -32.08 -11.32
C TYR A 477 -9.70 -33.00 -10.10
N GLY A 478 -9.74 -34.31 -10.36
CA GLY A 478 -9.52 -35.33 -9.31
C GLY A 478 -10.55 -35.25 -8.16
N GLY A 479 -11.79 -34.86 -8.46
CA GLY A 479 -12.85 -34.73 -7.45
C GLY A 479 -12.68 -33.53 -6.53
N GLY A 480 -12.11 -32.46 -7.04
CA GLY A 480 -11.90 -31.23 -6.27
C GLY A 480 -10.58 -31.20 -5.49
N LYS A 481 -9.58 -31.97 -5.94
CA LYS A 481 -8.28 -32.08 -5.28
C LYS A 481 -7.67 -30.68 -4.99
N TYR A 482 -7.76 -29.78 -5.95
CA TYR A 482 -7.11 -28.47 -5.89
C TYR A 482 -8.04 -27.32 -5.50
N ALA A 483 -9.34 -27.59 -5.35
CA ALA A 483 -10.32 -26.55 -5.07
C ALA A 483 -10.13 -25.87 -3.72
N VAL A 484 -10.42 -24.59 -3.65
CA VAL A 484 -10.82 -23.95 -2.40
C VAL A 484 -11.98 -24.74 -1.83
N TRP A 485 -12.01 -25.07 -0.54
CA TRP A 485 -12.86 -26.07 0.03
C TRP A 485 -13.87 -25.50 1.02
N ASN A 486 -15.04 -26.09 1.07
CA ASN A 486 -16.04 -25.81 2.09
C ASN A 486 -16.23 -27.03 2.98
N TYR A 487 -15.69 -26.99 4.18
CA TYR A 487 -15.78 -28.11 5.14
C TYR A 487 -17.22 -28.42 5.58
N ASN A 488 -18.09 -27.40 5.61
CA ASN A 488 -19.48 -27.58 6.03
C ASN A 488 -20.28 -28.46 5.06
N THR A 489 -19.96 -28.34 3.76
CA THR A 489 -20.66 -29.10 2.70
C THR A 489 -19.87 -30.31 2.18
N GLY A 490 -18.58 -30.40 2.50
CA GLY A 490 -17.68 -31.41 1.98
C GLY A 490 -17.47 -31.34 0.46
N LYS A 491 -17.53 -30.12 -0.12
CA LYS A 491 -17.44 -29.84 -1.56
C LYS A 491 -16.48 -28.68 -1.84
N ALA A 492 -16.14 -28.51 -3.12
CA ALA A 492 -15.48 -27.28 -3.58
C ALA A 492 -16.33 -26.06 -3.20
N TRP A 493 -15.65 -25.02 -2.70
CA TRP A 493 -16.28 -23.76 -2.34
C TRP A 493 -16.62 -22.96 -3.59
N VAL A 494 -17.81 -22.42 -3.62
CA VAL A 494 -18.26 -21.43 -4.62
C VAL A 494 -18.97 -20.31 -3.87
N GLY A 495 -18.69 -19.07 -4.23
CA GLY A 495 -19.32 -17.90 -3.62
C GLY A 495 -20.83 -17.83 -3.86
N THR A 496 -21.61 -17.35 -2.89
CA THR A 496 -23.04 -17.11 -3.02
C THR A 496 -23.32 -15.62 -3.25
N LYS A 497 -24.22 -15.32 -4.21
CA LYS A 497 -24.59 -13.92 -4.59
C LYS A 497 -25.57 -13.29 -3.62
N ASP A 498 -26.45 -14.10 -3.06
CA ASP A 498 -27.59 -13.66 -2.26
C ASP A 498 -27.91 -14.63 -1.12
N SER A 499 -28.83 -14.23 -0.26
CA SER A 499 -29.27 -15.03 0.87
C SER A 499 -30.07 -16.29 0.47
N SER A 500 -30.53 -16.39 -0.78
CA SER A 500 -31.19 -17.59 -1.32
C SER A 500 -30.19 -18.68 -1.72
N GLY A 501 -28.87 -18.38 -1.70
CA GLY A 501 -27.82 -19.30 -2.04
C GLY A 501 -27.54 -19.41 -3.54
N THR A 502 -27.98 -18.44 -4.35
CA THR A 502 -27.58 -18.35 -5.76
C THR A 502 -26.08 -18.27 -5.88
N LEU A 503 -25.47 -19.18 -6.64
CA LEU A 503 -24.02 -19.27 -6.78
C LEU A 503 -23.48 -18.27 -7.79
N TYR A 504 -22.24 -17.81 -7.56
CA TYR A 504 -21.42 -17.23 -8.61
C TYR A 504 -20.99 -18.30 -9.61
N ASP A 505 -20.76 -17.92 -10.85
CA ASP A 505 -20.12 -18.79 -11.85
C ASP A 505 -18.60 -18.64 -11.76
N GLU A 506 -18.07 -18.87 -10.57
CA GLU A 506 -16.65 -18.71 -10.24
C GLU A 506 -16.16 -19.87 -9.39
N ASN A 507 -15.14 -20.53 -9.87
CA ASN A 507 -14.50 -21.62 -9.14
C ASN A 507 -13.02 -21.28 -8.94
N TRP A 508 -12.52 -21.56 -7.74
CA TRP A 508 -11.19 -21.19 -7.32
C TRP A 508 -10.37 -22.41 -6.92
N VAL A 509 -9.11 -22.43 -7.30
CA VAL A 509 -8.12 -23.36 -6.79
C VAL A 509 -7.40 -22.78 -5.59
N ASP A 510 -6.89 -23.64 -4.72
CA ASP A 510 -6.21 -23.28 -3.49
C ASP A 510 -4.84 -22.63 -3.79
N PRO A 511 -4.65 -21.33 -3.49
CA PRO A 511 -3.40 -20.63 -3.79
C PRO A 511 -2.18 -21.16 -3.04
N TYR A 512 -2.36 -21.96 -2.01
CA TYR A 512 -1.26 -22.58 -1.26
C TYR A 512 -0.75 -23.89 -1.89
N CYS A 513 -1.37 -24.36 -2.99
CA CYS A 513 -1.09 -25.67 -3.59
C CYS A 513 0.05 -25.62 -4.60
N GLU A 514 1.14 -26.31 -4.34
CA GLU A 514 2.33 -26.39 -5.19
C GLU A 514 2.03 -26.97 -6.57
N GLU A 515 1.16 -27.99 -6.63
CA GLU A 515 0.79 -28.59 -7.92
C GLU A 515 -0.02 -27.66 -8.82
N VAL A 516 -0.70 -26.66 -8.24
CA VAL A 516 -1.35 -25.57 -8.98
C VAL A 516 -0.29 -24.60 -9.51
N TRP A 517 0.76 -24.32 -8.71
CA TRP A 517 1.87 -23.47 -9.16
C TRP A 517 2.62 -24.12 -10.32
N GLU A 518 2.97 -25.40 -10.20
CA GLU A 518 3.61 -26.17 -11.29
C GLU A 518 2.82 -26.07 -12.58
N TYR A 519 1.51 -26.31 -12.51
CA TYR A 519 0.64 -26.28 -13.66
C TYR A 519 0.65 -24.95 -14.39
N ASN A 520 0.51 -23.83 -13.66
CA ASN A 520 0.47 -22.50 -14.27
C ASN A 520 1.86 -22.03 -14.76
N VAL A 521 2.93 -22.38 -14.04
CA VAL A 521 4.30 -22.07 -14.45
C VAL A 521 4.71 -22.92 -15.67
N GLU A 522 4.25 -24.15 -15.78
CA GLU A 522 4.49 -24.95 -16.97
C GLU A 522 3.82 -24.38 -18.22
N ILE A 523 2.60 -23.81 -18.10
CA ILE A 523 1.97 -23.05 -19.19
C ILE A 523 2.86 -21.88 -19.60
N ALA A 524 3.34 -21.10 -18.63
CA ALA A 524 4.20 -19.96 -18.87
C ALA A 524 5.49 -20.36 -19.59
N LYS A 525 6.18 -21.39 -19.11
CA LYS A 525 7.42 -21.91 -19.72
C LYS A 525 7.19 -22.35 -21.16
N GLU A 526 6.14 -23.13 -21.42
CA GLU A 526 5.83 -23.59 -22.78
C GLU A 526 5.56 -22.43 -23.73
N LEU A 527 4.82 -21.40 -23.29
CA LEU A 527 4.51 -20.25 -24.13
C LEU A 527 5.74 -19.40 -24.44
N ILE A 528 6.63 -19.18 -23.45
CA ILE A 528 7.92 -18.50 -23.67
C ILE A 528 8.77 -19.30 -24.68
N GLN A 529 8.88 -20.61 -24.53
CA GLN A 529 9.61 -21.48 -25.47
C GLN A 529 9.04 -21.42 -26.90
N ARG A 530 7.74 -21.15 -27.04
CA ARG A 530 7.03 -21.02 -28.32
C ARG A 530 7.02 -19.58 -28.85
N GLY A 531 7.78 -18.65 -28.26
CA GLY A 531 8.08 -17.34 -28.80
C GLY A 531 7.27 -16.16 -28.24
N PHE A 532 6.55 -16.31 -27.15
CA PHE A 532 6.06 -15.17 -26.38
C PHE A 532 7.24 -14.48 -25.67
N ASP A 533 7.15 -13.16 -25.53
CA ASP A 533 8.20 -12.35 -24.90
C ASP A 533 8.01 -12.19 -23.41
N GLU A 534 6.79 -12.28 -22.92
CA GLU A 534 6.39 -12.01 -21.55
C GLU A 534 5.22 -12.90 -21.13
N VAL A 535 5.17 -13.24 -19.85
CA VAL A 535 3.97 -13.82 -19.24
C VAL A 535 3.36 -12.83 -18.26
N GLN A 536 2.04 -12.75 -18.26
CA GLN A 536 1.26 -11.93 -17.37
C GLN A 536 0.29 -12.81 -16.57
N PHE A 537 0.48 -12.86 -15.26
CA PHE A 537 -0.38 -13.61 -14.37
C PHE A 537 -1.54 -12.76 -13.86
N ASP A 538 -2.74 -13.18 -14.14
CA ASP A 538 -3.96 -12.59 -13.60
C ASP A 538 -4.62 -13.52 -12.59
N TYR A 539 -5.51 -12.97 -11.77
CA TYR A 539 -6.15 -13.68 -10.67
C TYR A 539 -5.16 -14.40 -9.73
N ILE A 540 -3.99 -13.81 -9.53
CA ILE A 540 -3.05 -14.22 -8.50
C ILE A 540 -3.47 -13.66 -7.14
N ARG A 541 -4.67 -14.04 -6.74
CA ARG A 541 -5.33 -13.54 -5.54
C ARG A 541 -6.29 -14.57 -4.95
N PHE A 542 -6.72 -14.31 -3.75
CA PHE A 542 -7.77 -15.08 -3.09
C PHE A 542 -9.17 -14.61 -3.56
N PRO A 543 -10.20 -15.47 -3.47
CA PRO A 543 -11.57 -15.04 -3.70
C PRO A 543 -11.98 -13.96 -2.71
N THR A 544 -12.68 -12.95 -3.21
CA THR A 544 -13.15 -11.79 -2.43
C THR A 544 -14.68 -11.71 -2.39
N ASP A 545 -15.37 -12.48 -3.23
CA ASP A 545 -16.78 -12.34 -3.50
C ASP A 545 -17.58 -13.54 -2.97
N GLY A 546 -18.73 -13.26 -2.36
CA GLY A 546 -19.63 -14.24 -1.83
C GLY A 546 -20.03 -14.00 -0.38
N LEU A 547 -21.35 -14.05 -0.11
CA LEU A 547 -21.87 -13.93 1.25
C LEU A 547 -21.40 -15.08 2.18
N ASN A 548 -20.90 -16.18 1.60
CA ASN A 548 -20.37 -17.34 2.29
C ASN A 548 -18.82 -17.38 2.31
N LEU A 549 -18.15 -16.25 2.09
CA LEU A 549 -16.69 -16.20 2.01
C LEU A 549 -16.01 -16.78 3.28
N GLY A 550 -16.61 -16.58 4.44
CA GLY A 550 -16.13 -17.15 5.70
C GLY A 550 -16.11 -18.68 5.76
N SER A 551 -16.79 -19.38 4.85
CA SER A 551 -16.75 -20.85 4.74
C SER A 551 -15.67 -21.37 3.78
N ALA A 552 -14.93 -20.47 3.10
CA ALA A 552 -13.81 -20.83 2.26
C ALA A 552 -12.61 -21.29 3.12
N SER A 553 -12.06 -22.43 2.81
CA SER A 553 -10.93 -23.03 3.52
C SER A 553 -9.88 -23.57 2.56
N TYR A 554 -8.65 -23.61 3.04
CA TYR A 554 -7.48 -23.86 2.23
C TYR A 554 -6.72 -25.07 2.77
N ARG A 555 -6.82 -26.17 2.07
CA ARG A 555 -6.30 -27.47 2.54
C ARG A 555 -4.78 -27.62 2.40
N TRP A 556 -4.17 -26.77 1.56
CA TRP A 556 -2.73 -26.79 1.30
C TRP A 556 -1.96 -25.72 2.07
N LYS A 557 -2.66 -25.00 2.94
CA LYS A 557 -2.08 -23.98 3.81
C LYS A 557 -1.22 -24.62 4.88
N GLU A 558 0.05 -24.25 4.95
CA GLU A 558 0.94 -24.66 6.03
C GLU A 558 0.80 -23.74 7.25
N ASN A 559 1.21 -24.23 8.40
CA ASN A 559 1.15 -23.45 9.64
C ASN A 559 2.08 -22.22 9.56
N GLY A 560 1.57 -21.06 9.97
CA GLY A 560 2.29 -19.79 9.92
C GLY A 560 2.24 -19.10 8.56
N MET A 561 1.53 -19.63 7.56
CA MET A 561 1.26 -18.93 6.29
C MET A 561 0.01 -18.07 6.39
N ASP A 562 0.03 -16.96 5.69
CA ASP A 562 -1.13 -16.12 5.40
C ASP A 562 -1.36 -16.00 3.87
N LYS A 563 -2.27 -15.12 3.45
CA LYS A 563 -2.59 -14.98 2.03
C LYS A 563 -1.41 -14.38 1.24
N GLU A 564 -0.74 -13.41 1.80
CA GLU A 564 0.41 -12.76 1.19
C GLU A 564 1.55 -13.76 0.99
N SER A 565 1.85 -14.56 2.01
CA SER A 565 2.91 -15.57 1.91
C SER A 565 2.62 -16.65 0.86
N ALA A 566 1.33 -16.96 0.60
CA ALA A 566 0.96 -17.87 -0.48
C ALA A 566 1.31 -17.28 -1.85
N ILE A 567 0.95 -16.01 -2.08
CA ILE A 567 1.24 -15.34 -3.35
C ILE A 567 2.76 -15.15 -3.53
N MET A 568 3.47 -14.74 -2.47
CA MET A 568 4.93 -14.64 -2.49
C MET A 568 5.59 -15.98 -2.83
N SER A 569 5.10 -17.07 -2.23
CA SER A 569 5.61 -18.43 -2.50
C SER A 569 5.41 -18.82 -3.97
N PHE A 570 4.21 -18.55 -4.51
CA PHE A 570 3.92 -18.78 -5.93
C PHE A 570 4.85 -17.96 -6.83
N LEU A 571 4.99 -16.67 -6.59
CA LEU A 571 5.80 -15.79 -7.44
C LEU A 571 7.30 -16.09 -7.31
N SER A 572 7.77 -16.46 -6.12
CA SER A 572 9.14 -16.97 -5.94
C SER A 572 9.38 -18.22 -6.78
N TYR A 573 8.44 -19.16 -6.78
CA TYR A 573 8.50 -20.34 -7.62
C TYR A 573 8.47 -20.00 -9.11
N ALA A 574 7.58 -19.11 -9.52
CA ALA A 574 7.50 -18.65 -10.90
C ALA A 574 8.82 -17.99 -11.36
N ARG A 575 9.38 -17.07 -10.54
CA ARG A 575 10.62 -16.39 -10.87
C ARG A 575 11.83 -17.32 -11.01
N LYS A 576 11.90 -18.37 -10.20
CA LYS A 576 12.97 -19.40 -10.26
C LYS A 576 12.89 -20.24 -11.54
N ASN A 577 11.70 -20.39 -12.12
CA ASN A 577 11.43 -21.31 -13.24
C ASN A 577 11.19 -20.62 -14.59
N ILE A 578 11.01 -19.31 -14.63
CA ILE A 578 10.71 -18.55 -15.85
C ILE A 578 11.84 -17.56 -16.12
N ASP A 579 12.54 -17.77 -17.25
CA ASP A 579 13.63 -16.88 -17.73
C ASP A 579 13.06 -15.90 -18.79
N ALA A 580 12.08 -15.10 -18.36
CA ALA A 580 11.42 -14.08 -19.18
C ALA A 580 10.79 -13.02 -18.27
N PRO A 581 10.37 -11.85 -18.81
CA PRO A 581 9.58 -10.88 -18.05
C PRO A 581 8.33 -11.49 -17.45
N ILE A 582 8.08 -11.20 -16.17
CA ILE A 582 6.86 -11.59 -15.45
C ILE A 582 6.08 -10.34 -15.08
N GLY A 583 4.87 -10.22 -15.63
CA GLY A 583 3.88 -9.24 -15.27
C GLY A 583 2.79 -9.84 -14.36
N ILE A 584 2.17 -8.99 -13.55
CA ILE A 584 1.02 -9.38 -12.72
C ILE A 584 -0.09 -8.35 -12.79
N ASP A 585 -1.33 -8.83 -12.84
CA ASP A 585 -2.50 -7.98 -12.75
C ASP A 585 -2.90 -7.79 -11.30
N ILE A 586 -3.14 -6.54 -10.91
CA ILE A 586 -3.53 -6.16 -9.56
C ILE A 586 -4.73 -5.21 -9.55
N TYR A 587 -5.44 -5.16 -8.42
CA TYR A 587 -6.49 -4.17 -8.24
C TYR A 587 -5.92 -2.75 -8.34
N GLY A 588 -6.63 -1.86 -9.04
CA GLY A 588 -6.21 -0.47 -9.22
C GLY A 588 -6.11 0.32 -7.92
N ALA A 589 -6.91 -0.04 -6.92
CA ALA A 589 -6.88 0.59 -5.61
C ALA A 589 -5.58 0.38 -4.82
N ASN A 590 -4.77 -0.62 -5.19
CA ASN A 590 -3.55 -0.99 -4.47
C ASN A 590 -2.51 0.15 -4.36
N GLY A 591 -2.53 1.11 -5.28
CA GLY A 591 -1.66 2.29 -5.20
C GLY A 591 -2.01 3.26 -4.08
N TRP A 592 -3.24 3.21 -3.57
CA TRP A 592 -3.72 4.07 -2.48
C TRP A 592 -3.89 3.29 -1.18
N TYR A 593 -4.39 2.08 -1.26
CA TYR A 593 -4.76 1.26 -0.12
C TYR A 593 -3.83 0.04 -0.03
N ARG A 594 -2.58 0.25 0.15
CA ARG A 594 -1.44 -0.68 0.14
C ARG A 594 -1.64 -1.93 1.00
N SER A 595 -2.66 -2.75 0.71
CA SER A 595 -2.98 -3.93 1.52
C SER A 595 -3.19 -5.19 0.69
N GLY A 596 -2.55 -6.25 1.12
CA GLY A 596 -2.74 -7.59 0.61
C GLY A 596 -3.72 -8.44 1.40
N THR A 597 -4.17 -7.98 2.55
CA THR A 597 -4.85 -8.80 3.55
C THR A 597 -6.04 -9.59 3.03
N ARG A 598 -6.86 -9.00 2.18
CA ARG A 598 -8.04 -9.66 1.62
C ARG A 598 -7.70 -10.52 0.41
N THR A 599 -6.90 -9.98 -0.49
CA THR A 599 -6.57 -10.60 -1.78
C THR A 599 -5.29 -11.41 -1.76
N GLY A 600 -4.37 -11.12 -0.85
CA GLY A 600 -2.98 -11.56 -0.87
C GLY A 600 -2.09 -10.70 -1.77
N GLN A 601 -2.61 -9.59 -2.33
CA GLN A 601 -1.90 -8.70 -3.25
C GLN A 601 -1.41 -7.45 -2.53
N ASP A 602 -0.24 -7.48 -1.94
CA ASP A 602 0.48 -6.29 -1.49
C ASP A 602 1.51 -5.88 -2.56
N VAL A 603 1.42 -4.65 -3.05
CA VAL A 603 2.27 -4.19 -4.17
C VAL A 603 3.74 -4.19 -3.80
N GLU A 604 4.07 -3.78 -2.58
CA GLU A 604 5.45 -3.73 -2.11
C GLU A 604 6.06 -5.14 -2.05
N MET A 605 5.29 -6.10 -1.52
CA MET A 605 5.70 -7.50 -1.43
C MET A 605 5.84 -8.14 -2.81
N LEU A 606 4.87 -7.93 -3.68
CA LEU A 606 4.84 -8.57 -5.00
C LEU A 606 5.92 -8.03 -5.92
N SER A 607 6.27 -6.74 -5.80
CA SER A 607 7.28 -6.09 -6.62
C SER A 607 8.69 -6.68 -6.48
N GLU A 608 8.96 -7.45 -5.45
CA GLU A 608 10.23 -8.15 -5.27
C GLU A 608 10.42 -9.35 -6.21
N TYR A 609 9.32 -9.89 -6.75
CA TYR A 609 9.33 -11.13 -7.53
C TYR A 609 9.04 -10.95 -9.01
N VAL A 610 8.56 -9.77 -9.41
CA VAL A 610 8.06 -9.50 -10.76
C VAL A 610 8.77 -8.32 -11.41
N ASP A 611 8.62 -8.19 -12.71
CA ASP A 611 9.21 -7.08 -13.48
C ASP A 611 8.18 -6.01 -13.82
N ILE A 612 6.90 -6.40 -13.91
CA ILE A 612 5.82 -5.53 -14.30
C ILE A 612 4.63 -5.69 -13.35
N ILE A 613 4.07 -4.58 -12.92
CA ILE A 613 2.76 -4.52 -12.24
C ILE A 613 1.77 -3.82 -13.18
N CYS A 614 0.61 -4.45 -13.35
CA CYS A 614 -0.44 -4.03 -14.25
C CYS A 614 -1.72 -3.68 -13.46
N PRO A 615 -1.81 -2.47 -12.87
CA PRO A 615 -2.97 -2.07 -12.11
C PRO A 615 -4.19 -1.84 -13.02
N MET A 616 -5.37 -2.27 -12.55
CA MET A 616 -6.65 -2.05 -13.22
C MET A 616 -7.27 -0.74 -12.75
N PHE A 617 -6.80 0.40 -13.26
CA PHE A 617 -7.24 1.74 -12.84
C PHE A 617 -8.57 2.18 -13.45
N TYR A 618 -9.46 1.27 -13.78
CA TYR A 618 -10.73 1.60 -14.44
C TYR A 618 -11.54 2.62 -13.65
N PRO A 619 -11.77 3.85 -14.17
CA PRO A 619 -12.48 4.88 -13.41
C PRO A 619 -13.90 4.48 -13.01
N SER A 620 -14.54 3.61 -13.81
CA SER A 620 -15.87 3.06 -13.52
C SER A 620 -15.89 2.15 -12.30
N HIS A 621 -14.74 1.69 -11.81
CA HIS A 621 -14.60 0.74 -10.72
C HIS A 621 -14.23 1.40 -9.38
N PHE A 622 -13.89 2.68 -9.41
CA PHE A 622 -13.66 3.47 -8.21
C PHE A 622 -14.95 4.14 -7.74
N GLU A 623 -15.07 4.39 -6.44
CA GLU A 623 -16.16 5.20 -5.89
C GLU A 623 -16.27 6.51 -6.66
N GLN A 624 -17.52 6.96 -6.87
CA GLN A 624 -17.79 8.09 -7.76
C GLN A 624 -17.03 9.37 -7.40
N ASN A 625 -16.88 9.62 -6.11
CA ASN A 625 -16.18 10.79 -5.59
C ASN A 625 -14.68 10.59 -5.38
N PHE A 626 -14.14 9.44 -5.75
CA PHE A 626 -12.71 9.19 -5.68
C PHE A 626 -11.98 10.09 -6.68
N LEU A 627 -11.09 10.94 -6.20
CA LEU A 627 -10.37 11.96 -6.98
C LEU A 627 -11.29 12.91 -7.78
N GLU A 628 -12.44 13.27 -7.21
CA GLU A 628 -13.50 14.05 -7.86
C GLU A 628 -13.18 15.57 -7.93
N SER A 629 -11.96 16.02 -7.70
CA SER A 629 -11.65 17.46 -7.80
C SER A 629 -12.06 18.07 -9.15
N THR A 630 -12.29 19.38 -9.15
CA THR A 630 -12.70 20.13 -10.36
C THR A 630 -11.50 20.30 -11.32
N PRO A 631 -11.65 20.07 -12.64
CA PRO A 631 -12.87 19.63 -13.33
C PRO A 631 -13.14 18.12 -13.18
N VAL A 632 -14.37 17.74 -12.81
CA VAL A 632 -14.75 16.35 -12.56
C VAL A 632 -14.52 15.45 -13.79
N ILE A 633 -14.68 15.97 -14.99
CA ILE A 633 -14.47 15.25 -16.25
C ILE A 633 -13.01 14.78 -16.42
N GLU A 634 -12.05 15.38 -15.73
CA GLU A 634 -10.63 14.99 -15.77
C GLU A 634 -10.25 13.90 -14.76
N ARG A 635 -11.21 13.41 -13.99
CA ARG A 635 -10.99 12.33 -13.02
C ARG A 635 -10.26 11.10 -13.60
N PRO A 636 -10.55 10.60 -14.82
CA PRO A 636 -9.77 9.52 -15.43
C PRO A 636 -8.28 9.85 -15.55
N TYR A 637 -7.94 11.06 -16.00
CA TYR A 637 -6.55 11.51 -16.06
C TYR A 637 -5.88 11.43 -14.67
N ARG A 638 -6.54 11.95 -13.62
CA ARG A 638 -5.99 11.96 -12.26
C ARG A 638 -5.79 10.56 -11.69
N ILE A 639 -6.74 9.65 -11.90
CA ILE A 639 -6.63 8.26 -11.43
C ILE A 639 -5.38 7.60 -12.03
N TYR A 640 -5.18 7.73 -13.32
CA TYR A 640 -4.03 7.12 -13.99
C TYR A 640 -2.72 7.82 -13.64
N PHE A 641 -2.72 9.16 -13.55
CA PHE A 641 -1.52 9.92 -13.19
C PHE A 641 -1.02 9.54 -11.78
N TYR A 642 -1.87 9.68 -10.78
CA TYR A 642 -1.49 9.39 -9.39
C TYR A 642 -1.31 7.90 -9.14
N GLY A 643 -2.18 7.06 -9.69
CA GLY A 643 -2.09 5.62 -9.52
C GLY A 643 -0.78 5.04 -10.04
N THR A 644 -0.38 5.45 -11.24
CA THR A 644 0.89 5.03 -11.85
C THR A 644 2.08 5.48 -11.02
N TYR A 645 2.09 6.75 -10.61
CA TYR A 645 3.15 7.29 -9.77
C TYR A 645 3.27 6.60 -8.41
N ARG A 646 2.14 6.44 -7.71
CA ARG A 646 2.13 5.81 -6.38
C ARG A 646 2.62 4.37 -6.45
N ASN A 647 2.17 3.59 -7.43
CA ASN A 647 2.66 2.23 -7.61
C ASN A 647 4.16 2.17 -7.95
N MET A 648 4.68 3.15 -8.69
CA MET A 648 6.12 3.25 -8.95
C MET A 648 6.91 3.52 -7.66
N VAL A 649 6.43 4.43 -6.81
CA VAL A 649 7.05 4.71 -5.51
C VAL A 649 7.03 3.47 -4.61
N ILE A 650 5.87 2.80 -4.50
CA ILE A 650 5.71 1.58 -3.70
C ILE A 650 6.62 0.46 -4.23
N GLY A 651 6.69 0.29 -5.54
CA GLY A 651 7.60 -0.67 -6.21
C GLY A 651 9.07 -0.22 -6.26
N ARG A 652 9.43 0.85 -5.54
CA ARG A 652 10.80 1.36 -5.40
C ARG A 652 11.51 1.65 -6.72
N ASN A 653 10.74 2.05 -7.75
CA ASN A 653 11.23 2.29 -9.12
C ASN A 653 12.01 1.10 -9.75
N ARG A 654 11.88 -0.10 -9.19
CA ARG A 654 12.54 -1.33 -9.68
C ARG A 654 11.72 -2.07 -10.71
N ILE A 655 10.42 -1.77 -10.79
CA ILE A 655 9.45 -2.43 -11.64
C ILE A 655 8.84 -1.47 -12.64
N ILE A 656 8.26 -2.03 -13.68
CA ILE A 656 7.41 -1.32 -14.62
C ILE A 656 6.00 -1.27 -14.07
N VAL A 657 5.41 -0.08 -14.01
CA VAL A 657 3.97 0.10 -13.80
C VAL A 657 3.33 0.30 -15.17
N ARG A 658 2.59 -0.69 -15.64
CA ARG A 658 1.94 -0.71 -16.95
C ARG A 658 0.45 -0.96 -16.79
N PRO A 659 -0.34 0.09 -16.52
CA PRO A 659 -1.74 -0.05 -16.17
C PRO A 659 -2.61 -0.49 -17.34
N TRP A 660 -3.73 -1.15 -16.99
CA TRP A 660 -4.84 -1.38 -17.87
C TRP A 660 -5.68 -0.11 -18.04
N VAL A 661 -5.92 0.30 -19.27
CA VAL A 661 -6.72 1.47 -19.67
C VAL A 661 -8.14 1.02 -20.01
N GLN A 662 -9.14 1.71 -19.48
CA GLN A 662 -10.56 1.39 -19.68
C GLN A 662 -11.02 1.81 -21.07
N ALA A 663 -10.89 0.93 -22.08
CA ALA A 663 -11.40 1.16 -23.43
C ALA A 663 -12.85 0.62 -23.60
N PHE A 664 -13.73 0.88 -22.63
CA PHE A 664 -15.12 0.42 -22.62
C PHE A 664 -16.01 1.33 -21.75
N TYR A 665 -17.28 1.40 -22.14
CA TYR A 665 -18.32 2.07 -21.36
C TYR A 665 -18.99 1.09 -20.39
N MET A 666 -19.13 1.45 -19.12
CA MET A 666 -19.67 0.55 -18.09
C MET A 666 -21.11 0.84 -17.67
N GLY A 667 -21.66 1.99 -17.98
CA GLY A 667 -23.01 2.37 -17.58
C GLY A 667 -23.18 2.74 -16.11
N VAL A 668 -22.10 2.86 -15.35
CA VAL A 668 -22.11 3.40 -13.99
C VAL A 668 -22.40 4.91 -13.99
N ARG A 669 -22.76 5.48 -12.83
CA ARG A 669 -23.19 6.87 -12.75
C ARG A 669 -22.15 7.84 -13.30
N TYR A 670 -20.85 7.62 -13.02
CA TYR A 670 -19.78 8.47 -13.54
C TYR A 670 -19.70 8.40 -15.07
N ASP A 671 -19.65 7.20 -15.64
CA ASP A 671 -19.56 7.01 -17.08
C ASP A 671 -20.77 7.60 -17.81
N ARG A 672 -21.99 7.42 -17.29
CA ARG A 672 -23.22 8.00 -17.87
C ARG A 672 -23.14 9.50 -18.05
N THR A 673 -22.37 10.19 -17.18
CA THR A 673 -22.26 11.65 -17.20
C THR A 673 -21.05 12.14 -17.98
N TYR A 674 -19.92 11.42 -17.88
CA TYR A 674 -18.62 11.93 -18.31
C TYR A 674 -17.91 11.08 -19.38
N TYR A 675 -18.47 9.94 -19.81
CA TYR A 675 -17.88 9.14 -20.88
C TYR A 675 -18.10 9.85 -22.23
N ASP A 676 -17.03 10.42 -22.75
CA ASP A 676 -16.99 11.13 -24.04
C ASP A 676 -15.84 10.60 -24.92
N LYS A 677 -15.72 11.15 -26.13
CA LYS A 677 -14.66 10.77 -27.08
C LYS A 677 -13.23 10.95 -26.59
N ASN A 678 -13.02 11.66 -25.48
CA ASN A 678 -11.71 11.89 -24.87
C ASN A 678 -11.51 11.09 -23.59
N TYR A 679 -12.46 10.28 -23.18
CA TYR A 679 -12.39 9.52 -21.95
C TYR A 679 -11.12 8.67 -21.87
N VAL A 680 -10.92 7.80 -22.86
CA VAL A 680 -9.74 6.92 -22.98
C VAL A 680 -8.44 7.72 -23.18
N LYS A 681 -8.51 8.85 -23.91
CA LYS A 681 -7.33 9.74 -24.06
C LYS A 681 -6.87 10.30 -22.72
N ARG A 682 -7.79 10.70 -21.84
CA ARG A 682 -7.42 11.22 -20.50
C ARG A 682 -6.64 10.20 -19.70
N GLU A 683 -7.03 8.94 -19.78
CA GLU A 683 -6.35 7.83 -19.12
C GLU A 683 -4.91 7.65 -19.62
N VAL A 684 -4.75 7.58 -20.98
CA VAL A 684 -3.43 7.44 -21.60
C VAL A 684 -2.51 8.60 -21.27
N PHE A 685 -3.03 9.84 -21.32
CA PHE A 685 -2.25 11.01 -20.94
C PHE A 685 -1.89 11.02 -19.46
N GLY A 686 -2.77 10.49 -18.59
CA GLY A 686 -2.47 10.33 -17.17
C GLY A 686 -1.26 9.42 -16.94
N VAL A 687 -1.19 8.28 -17.62
CA VAL A 687 -0.03 7.38 -17.56
C VAL A 687 1.23 8.06 -18.08
N ARG A 688 1.12 8.66 -19.28
CA ARG A 688 2.25 9.27 -19.95
C ARG A 688 2.88 10.43 -19.19
N ASP A 689 2.05 11.30 -18.63
CA ASP A 689 2.50 12.47 -17.89
C ASP A 689 3.06 12.12 -16.50
N SER A 690 2.85 10.87 -16.06
CA SER A 690 3.36 10.32 -14.82
C SER A 690 4.71 9.59 -15.05
N VAL A 691 4.71 8.26 -15.14
CA VAL A 691 5.94 7.44 -15.23
C VAL A 691 6.28 7.03 -16.67
N ASN A 692 5.29 6.93 -17.53
CA ASN A 692 5.42 6.66 -18.97
C ASN A 692 6.25 5.41 -19.32
N ARG A 693 5.93 4.26 -18.72
CA ARG A 693 6.59 2.97 -19.06
C ARG A 693 5.70 2.00 -19.82
N GLY A 694 4.63 2.51 -20.44
CA GLY A 694 3.66 1.76 -21.23
C GLY A 694 2.30 1.64 -20.55
N TYR A 695 1.36 1.09 -21.32
CA TYR A 695 -0.04 0.86 -20.91
C TYR A 695 -0.68 -0.22 -21.78
N MET A 696 -1.86 -0.72 -21.38
CA MET A 696 -2.59 -1.75 -22.11
C MET A 696 -4.06 -1.41 -22.17
N TYR A 697 -4.65 -1.42 -23.36
CA TYR A 697 -6.08 -1.23 -23.51
C TYR A 697 -6.85 -2.50 -23.19
N TRP A 698 -7.83 -2.40 -22.31
CA TRP A 698 -8.78 -3.46 -22.03
C TRP A 698 -10.14 -3.17 -22.61
N ASN A 699 -10.66 -4.11 -23.41
CA ASN A 699 -12.04 -4.14 -23.83
C ASN A 699 -12.49 -5.60 -23.98
N ASN A 700 -13.45 -6.03 -23.16
CA ASN A 700 -13.94 -7.40 -23.14
C ASN A 700 -15.06 -7.68 -24.15
N SER A 701 -15.59 -6.66 -24.85
CA SER A 701 -16.70 -6.77 -25.78
C SER A 701 -16.34 -7.34 -27.16
N GLY A 702 -15.28 -8.14 -27.25
CA GLY A 702 -14.91 -8.83 -28.49
C GLY A 702 -14.12 -7.99 -29.49
N GLY A 703 -13.35 -7.01 -29.04
CA GLY A 703 -12.40 -6.28 -29.87
C GLY A 703 -12.98 -5.06 -30.58
N MET A 704 -13.93 -4.40 -29.94
CA MET A 704 -14.38 -3.06 -30.36
C MET A 704 -13.49 -2.03 -29.69
N TYR A 705 -12.47 -1.56 -30.43
CA TYR A 705 -11.54 -0.53 -29.99
C TYR A 705 -11.79 0.80 -30.72
N ASP A 706 -13.07 1.16 -30.85
CA ASP A 706 -13.46 2.40 -31.57
C ASP A 706 -13.13 3.66 -30.76
N ASP A 707 -13.04 3.53 -29.42
CA ASP A 707 -12.76 4.64 -28.50
C ASP A 707 -11.28 4.93 -28.30
N ILE A 708 -10.38 4.09 -28.81
CA ILE A 708 -8.95 4.32 -28.70
C ILE A 708 -8.44 5.29 -29.77
N SER A 709 -7.30 5.88 -29.51
CA SER A 709 -6.63 6.82 -30.42
C SER A 709 -5.17 6.43 -30.57
N PRO A 710 -4.52 6.85 -31.65
CA PRO A 710 -3.09 6.66 -31.78
C PRO A 710 -2.32 7.20 -30.57
N ASP A 711 -1.29 6.45 -30.15
CA ASP A 711 -0.42 6.86 -29.04
C ASP A 711 0.06 8.30 -29.25
N PRO A 712 -0.10 9.17 -28.26
CA PRO A 712 0.19 10.59 -28.42
C PRO A 712 1.69 10.91 -28.54
N GLY A 713 2.59 9.95 -28.22
CA GLY A 713 4.02 10.23 -28.17
C GLY A 713 4.32 11.41 -27.25
N ASP A 714 5.11 12.37 -27.76
CA ASP A 714 5.52 13.56 -27.03
C ASP A 714 4.54 14.77 -27.18
N ALA A 715 3.34 14.53 -27.70
CA ALA A 715 2.36 15.60 -27.87
C ALA A 715 2.04 16.30 -26.52
N PRO A 716 1.89 17.63 -26.48
CA PRO A 716 1.52 18.33 -25.25
C PRO A 716 0.23 17.79 -24.66
N SER A 717 0.19 17.61 -23.33
CA SER A 717 -1.03 17.19 -22.67
C SER A 717 -2.04 18.35 -22.60
N PRO A 718 -3.28 18.13 -23.08
CA PRO A 718 -4.35 19.12 -22.91
C PRO A 718 -4.91 19.14 -21.48
N TRP A 719 -4.57 18.14 -20.66
CA TRP A 719 -5.08 17.94 -19.29
C TRP A 719 -3.96 17.98 -18.27
N LYS A 720 -3.15 18.99 -18.29
CA LYS A 720 -2.24 19.20 -17.16
C LYS A 720 -3.07 19.33 -15.90
N ALA A 721 -2.78 18.50 -14.91
CA ALA A 721 -3.25 18.73 -13.57
C ALA A 721 -2.94 20.18 -13.20
N ASN A 722 -3.91 20.93 -12.68
CA ASN A 722 -3.68 22.30 -12.27
C ASN A 722 -2.47 22.32 -11.35
N GLU A 723 -1.54 23.27 -11.56
CA GLU A 723 -0.37 23.44 -10.68
C GLU A 723 -0.78 23.60 -9.20
N ALA A 724 -2.01 24.06 -8.95
CA ALA A 724 -2.58 24.15 -7.61
C ALA A 724 -3.00 22.78 -7.06
N ASP A 725 -3.39 21.83 -7.92
CA ASP A 725 -3.65 20.42 -7.54
C ASP A 725 -2.34 19.63 -7.49
N LEU A 726 -1.32 20.07 -8.19
CA LEU A 726 0.07 19.67 -8.14
C LEU A 726 0.86 20.47 -7.07
N GLN A 727 0.27 20.83 -5.97
CA GLN A 727 1.03 21.31 -4.79
C GLN A 727 2.10 20.29 -4.35
N TYR A 728 2.09 19.17 -4.97
CA TYR A 728 3.04 18.08 -4.92
C TYR A 728 3.68 17.97 -6.29
N LYS A 729 4.69 18.77 -6.53
CA LYS A 729 5.67 18.37 -7.53
C LYS A 729 6.08 16.98 -7.16
N LEU A 730 5.79 16.01 -8.06
CA LEU A 730 6.47 14.72 -8.02
C LEU A 730 7.90 15.07 -7.66
N PRO A 731 8.50 14.50 -6.59
CA PRO A 731 9.85 14.83 -6.22
C PRO A 731 10.64 14.76 -7.53
N ALA A 732 11.09 15.91 -8.01
CA ALA A 732 11.96 15.91 -9.16
C ALA A 732 13.04 14.94 -8.75
N PHE A 733 13.16 13.81 -9.43
CA PHE A 733 14.28 12.91 -9.22
C PHE A 733 15.48 13.84 -9.26
N SER A 734 16.10 14.06 -8.11
CA SER A 734 17.18 15.04 -8.02
C SER A 734 18.29 14.50 -8.88
N SER A 735 18.29 14.90 -10.12
CA SER A 735 19.33 14.61 -11.09
C SER A 735 20.51 15.55 -10.89
N SER A 736 20.90 15.80 -9.63
CA SER A 736 22.17 16.46 -9.38
C SER A 736 23.28 15.59 -9.97
N PRO A 737 23.99 16.06 -10.98
CA PRO A 737 25.11 15.31 -11.57
C PRO A 737 26.17 14.90 -10.54
N GLU A 738 26.33 15.71 -9.48
CA GLU A 738 27.27 15.48 -8.38
C GLU A 738 26.90 14.29 -7.48
N LEU A 739 25.60 13.94 -7.41
CA LEU A 739 25.14 12.75 -6.69
C LEU A 739 25.24 11.50 -7.54
N ARG A 740 25.23 11.60 -8.88
CA ARG A 740 25.36 10.46 -9.79
C ARG A 740 26.74 9.83 -9.75
N GLU A 741 27.81 10.64 -9.65
CA GLU A 741 29.18 10.14 -9.65
C GLU A 741 29.54 9.37 -8.37
N SER A 742 28.86 9.62 -7.24
CA SER A 742 29.12 8.93 -5.98
C SER A 742 28.42 7.57 -5.82
N ASN A 743 27.40 7.27 -6.64
CA ASN A 743 26.53 6.11 -6.47
C ASN A 743 26.66 5.05 -7.59
N THR A 744 27.80 4.99 -8.29
CA THR A 744 28.04 4.05 -9.40
C THR A 744 28.05 2.57 -9.03
N ASN A 745 27.92 2.23 -7.75
CA ASN A 745 28.01 0.83 -7.24
C ASN A 745 26.73 0.34 -6.55
N ILE A 746 25.56 0.87 -6.87
CA ILE A 746 24.30 0.39 -6.29
C ILE A 746 24.06 -1.06 -6.70
N LYS A 747 24.34 -1.99 -5.79
CA LYS A 747 23.96 -3.38 -5.94
C LYS A 747 22.46 -3.51 -5.75
N ARG A 748 21.81 -4.24 -6.64
CA ARG A 748 20.42 -4.64 -6.45
C ARG A 748 20.28 -5.47 -5.19
N LEU A 749 19.23 -5.23 -4.43
CA LEU A 749 18.81 -6.16 -3.40
C LEU A 749 18.48 -7.51 -4.04
N PRO A 750 18.83 -8.62 -3.39
CA PRO A 750 18.39 -9.94 -3.85
C PRO A 750 16.87 -9.95 -4.00
N ILE A 751 16.38 -10.56 -5.08
CA ILE A 751 14.95 -10.75 -5.35
C ILE A 751 14.25 -11.52 -4.21
N ALA A 752 14.99 -12.20 -3.38
CA ALA A 752 14.48 -12.97 -2.23
C ALA A 752 14.35 -12.16 -0.93
N SER A 753 14.66 -10.86 -0.91
CA SER A 753 14.38 -10.05 0.28
C SER A 753 12.88 -9.91 0.46
N VAL A 754 12.40 -10.23 1.64
CA VAL A 754 11.00 -10.09 1.98
C VAL A 754 10.68 -8.63 2.16
N PRO A 755 9.59 -8.15 1.54
CA PRO A 755 9.12 -6.80 1.79
C PRO A 755 8.77 -6.63 3.27
N GLU A 756 9.11 -5.51 3.81
CA GLU A 756 8.99 -5.24 5.22
C GLU A 756 7.73 -4.54 5.60
N ARG A 757 7.00 -4.14 4.58
CA ARG A 757 5.87 -3.30 4.84
C ARG A 757 4.59 -3.86 4.26
N ASP A 758 3.68 -4.02 5.16
CA ASP A 758 2.32 -4.40 4.90
C ASP A 758 1.41 -3.21 5.29
N ASP A 759 1.02 -2.42 4.34
CA ASP A 759 0.05 -1.35 4.51
C ASP A 759 -1.32 -1.78 4.05
N ASP A 760 -2.22 -1.90 4.98
CA ASP A 760 -3.57 -2.41 4.75
C ASP A 760 -4.56 -1.43 4.13
N MET A 761 -4.13 -0.41 3.41
CA MET A 761 -5.07 0.57 2.88
C MET A 761 -6.10 -0.03 1.91
N ILE A 762 -5.76 -1.15 1.26
CA ILE A 762 -6.72 -1.91 0.45
C ILE A 762 -7.81 -2.52 1.31
N SER A 763 -7.50 -2.91 2.55
CA SER A 763 -8.51 -3.55 3.38
C SER A 763 -9.67 -2.60 3.67
N ILE A 764 -9.45 -1.29 3.73
CA ILE A 764 -10.52 -0.31 3.89
C ILE A 764 -11.43 -0.31 2.67
N MET A 765 -10.89 -0.18 1.47
CA MET A 765 -11.75 -0.22 0.28
C MET A 765 -12.43 -1.57 0.12
N ASN A 766 -11.69 -2.64 0.37
CA ASN A 766 -12.27 -3.98 0.28
C ASN A 766 -13.28 -4.25 1.40
N SER A 767 -13.05 -3.77 2.62
CA SER A 767 -14.00 -3.91 3.73
C SER A 767 -15.21 -3.00 3.59
N VAL A 768 -15.04 -1.87 2.92
CA VAL A 768 -16.11 -0.92 2.60
C VAL A 768 -16.98 -1.46 1.47
N LEU A 769 -16.34 -2.05 0.47
CA LEU A 769 -17.03 -2.61 -0.69
C LEU A 769 -17.57 -4.02 -0.40
N TYR A 770 -16.93 -4.73 0.53
CA TYR A 770 -17.28 -6.08 0.94
C TYR A 770 -17.08 -6.24 2.46
N PRO A 771 -17.91 -5.58 3.28
CA PRO A 771 -17.79 -5.72 4.71
C PRO A 771 -17.88 -7.20 5.09
N GLU A 772 -17.01 -7.67 5.95
CA GLU A 772 -17.23 -8.91 6.69
C GLU A 772 -18.64 -8.83 7.29
N PRO A 773 -19.44 -9.88 7.21
CA PRO A 773 -20.83 -9.82 7.68
C PRO A 773 -20.82 -9.47 9.17
N ASP A 774 -20.98 -8.19 9.44
CA ASP A 774 -21.37 -7.73 10.77
C ASP A 774 -22.84 -8.14 10.94
N THR A 775 -23.10 -9.09 11.82
CA THR A 775 -24.43 -9.59 12.14
C THR A 775 -25.37 -8.49 12.67
N SER A 776 -24.90 -7.27 12.87
CA SER A 776 -25.63 -6.09 13.32
C SER A 776 -26.14 -5.16 12.20
N VAL A 777 -25.70 -5.36 10.94
CA VAL A 777 -26.10 -4.47 9.83
C VAL A 777 -27.16 -5.15 8.96
N THR A 778 -28.28 -4.48 8.79
CA THR A 778 -29.40 -4.97 7.98
C THR A 778 -28.97 -5.24 6.53
N GLN A 779 -29.32 -6.41 6.01
CA GLN A 779 -28.95 -6.97 4.69
C GLN A 779 -29.23 -6.05 3.49
N ASP A 780 -30.12 -5.06 3.61
CA ASP A 780 -30.50 -4.18 2.50
C ASP A 780 -29.44 -3.14 2.12
N LYS A 781 -28.57 -2.73 3.05
CA LYS A 781 -27.45 -1.83 2.77
C LYS A 781 -26.24 -2.53 2.12
N LEU A 782 -26.13 -3.85 2.31
CA LEU A 782 -25.10 -4.67 1.71
C LEU A 782 -25.35 -4.92 0.22
N LYS A 783 -26.63 -5.08 -0.17
CA LYS A 783 -27.02 -5.40 -1.56
C LYS A 783 -26.71 -4.27 -2.56
N SER A 784 -26.82 -3.00 -2.15
CA SER A 784 -26.58 -1.86 -3.05
C SER A 784 -25.09 -1.58 -3.31
N ARG A 785 -24.22 -2.06 -2.43
CA ARG A 785 -22.77 -1.79 -2.50
C ARG A 785 -21.97 -2.89 -3.21
N SER A 786 -22.37 -4.13 -3.02
CA SER A 786 -21.71 -5.28 -3.68
C SER A 786 -22.00 -5.34 -5.19
N SER A 787 -23.17 -4.86 -5.63
CA SER A 787 -23.57 -4.93 -7.04
C SER A 787 -22.69 -4.07 -7.97
N ALA A 788 -22.21 -2.92 -7.53
CA ALA A 788 -21.42 -2.02 -8.39
C ALA A 788 -20.01 -2.53 -8.66
N MET A 789 -19.43 -3.29 -7.74
CA MET A 789 -18.04 -3.78 -7.87
C MET A 789 -17.97 -5.22 -8.38
N LEU A 790 -19.04 -5.99 -8.20
CA LEU A 790 -19.16 -7.36 -8.74
C LEU A 790 -19.20 -7.38 -10.26
N LEU A 791 -19.78 -6.37 -10.88
CA LEU A 791 -19.78 -6.18 -12.32
C LEU A 791 -18.37 -5.93 -12.90
N SER A 792 -17.41 -5.60 -12.06
CA SER A 792 -16.10 -5.10 -12.45
C SER A 792 -15.01 -6.15 -12.53
N VAL A 793 -15.15 -7.24 -11.83
CA VAL A 793 -14.14 -8.31 -11.78
C VAL A 793 -14.50 -9.43 -12.74
N ASP A 794 -15.77 -9.45 -13.13
CA ASP A 794 -16.31 -10.49 -13.98
C ASP A 794 -16.30 -10.04 -15.44
N GLY A 795 -15.22 -10.34 -16.17
CA GLY A 795 -15.19 -10.32 -17.63
C GLY A 795 -16.14 -11.35 -18.26
N SER A 796 -17.05 -11.93 -17.50
CA SER A 796 -18.03 -12.86 -18.03
C SER A 796 -19.17 -12.11 -18.71
N ASN A 797 -19.12 -12.12 -20.02
CA ASN A 797 -20.20 -11.79 -20.94
C ASN A 797 -21.54 -12.38 -20.50
N LYS A 798 -22.34 -11.65 -19.75
CA LYS A 798 -23.78 -11.77 -19.88
C LYS A 798 -24.24 -10.54 -20.61
N GLY A 799 -24.41 -10.74 -21.92
CA GLY A 799 -24.96 -9.75 -22.81
C GLY A 799 -26.24 -9.18 -22.20
N ILE A 800 -26.22 -7.88 -21.97
CA ILE A 800 -27.45 -7.10 -21.88
C ILE A 800 -28.01 -7.10 -23.29
N ARG A 801 -29.12 -7.80 -23.48
CA ARG A 801 -30.03 -7.53 -24.57
C ARG A 801 -30.74 -6.21 -24.32
#